data_6889b19b44d3f2bee6f9140018f0ca7d
#
_entry.id   6889b19b44d3f2bee6f9140018f0ca7d
#
_cell.length_a   1.000
_cell.length_b   1.000
_cell.length_c   1.000
_cell.angle_alpha   90.00
_cell.angle_beta   90.00
_cell.angle_gamma   90.00
#
_symmetry.space_group_name_H-M   'P 1'
#
loop_
_entity.id
_entity.type
_entity.pdbx_description
1 polymer ?
#
loop_
_entity_poly.entity_id
_entity_poly.type
_entity_poly.pdbx_seq_one_letter_code
_entity_poly.pdbx_strand_id
1 'polypeptide(L)'
;MKSRYNPVLIAIIAIGLIVSLWLNYQRHEIEQRNDTVEMAMEYEGLEHIANWEGLSLNDVLAGFKKAGVTSLVVFDTTLEKLNNNGSIVAVTGEELLKGSALGGDGGKFAPVLSEGIVVPNAVYVTVGTSYDVLTEVVEDLYLRYGKDRLRIVNNEPQIIEILGNPMVITEENYDSKPGVMQAPLGLSTEEMRKAKAFGFNVIVRPMNYLPNDYDKIRSIFRRIDKSGANVTGYIGCGREVVGYPDYIAYMAHKLKKQNMTFGMVEHYTQLQFAAMDGLLPLAEHMDYRVARTYIIDKAEQRKLKMPEALRRWALTDEERNIRINYIKPFMIPQEGRDILELNLDYVSKIADDVQARGYKLGPAGVFSKNTADGKFAPYFPERAWLVPLAFAILAGGIMYLTLLFNFSKKIQYMLLLTGGIVASVTLLKFGGILTRQLLALIAATVFPVLSMTVIVELWEFCKKNTPNTLKIIISATWQLALAVILSLIGASFVAAVLGDSSFFLEIDIYKGVKLTFILPVLLISLWYMQRFNVLSKGQIGNIAVHLKNFFSTRITVKHVAFLGVLAFVAYIFVGRSGHTAGVPVPALEIKMRLFLEQMMYARPREKEFMIGHPAFYLAAFAAYKQAPRLWQMLLVVGATIGQGSLVQTFAHMRTPVIMSYIRAVDGYALGAVLGIIAVIAVSILLPYVQKWQRRFLEHE
;
A
#
# COMPACT_ATOMS: atom_id res chain seq x y z
N MET A 1 33.01 -35.15 -1.22
CA MET A 1 31.96 -34.55 -0.34
C MET A 1 30.77 -35.50 -0.34
N LYS A 2 30.45 -36.16 0.79
CA LYS A 2 29.10 -36.74 0.92
C LYS A 2 28.12 -35.54 0.89
N SER A 3 27.22 -35.52 -0.08
CA SER A 3 26.24 -34.46 -0.22
C SER A 3 25.45 -34.35 1.08
N ARG A 4 25.60 -33.20 1.79
CA ARG A 4 24.79 -32.89 2.98
C ARG A 4 23.35 -32.56 2.61
N TYR A 5 23.11 -32.32 1.33
CA TYR A 5 21.78 -31.96 0.78
C TYR A 5 21.12 -33.23 0.22
N ASN A 6 19.88 -33.46 0.65
CA ASN A 6 19.09 -34.60 0.16
C ASN A 6 18.57 -34.32 -1.24
N PRO A 7 18.92 -35.11 -2.29
CA PRO A 7 18.53 -34.87 -3.65
C PRO A 7 16.98 -34.96 -3.87
N VAL A 8 16.28 -35.74 -3.05
CA VAL A 8 14.82 -35.86 -3.11
C VAL A 8 14.17 -34.51 -2.67
N LEU A 9 14.67 -33.90 -1.61
CA LEU A 9 14.17 -32.59 -1.17
C LEU A 9 14.45 -31.50 -2.22
N ILE A 10 15.63 -31.55 -2.87
CA ILE A 10 15.96 -30.63 -3.97
C ILE A 10 15.00 -30.83 -5.15
N ALA A 11 14.68 -32.06 -5.52
CA ALA A 11 13.72 -32.34 -6.59
C ALA A 11 12.32 -31.81 -6.25
N ILE A 12 11.86 -31.95 -5.00
CA ILE A 12 10.59 -31.40 -4.53
C ILE A 12 10.60 -29.87 -4.60
N ILE A 13 11.69 -29.20 -4.20
CA ILE A 13 11.87 -27.76 -4.32
C ILE A 13 11.80 -27.34 -5.79
N ALA A 14 12.44 -28.06 -6.70
CA ALA A 14 12.43 -27.77 -8.13
C ALA A 14 11.01 -27.89 -8.74
N ILE A 15 10.26 -28.93 -8.36
CA ILE A 15 8.85 -29.06 -8.77
C ILE A 15 8.03 -27.88 -8.25
N GLY A 16 8.16 -27.53 -6.98
CA GLY A 16 7.48 -26.38 -6.39
C GLY A 16 7.86 -25.06 -7.09
N LEU A 17 9.15 -24.91 -7.50
CA LEU A 17 9.59 -23.74 -8.24
C LEU A 17 8.85 -23.61 -9.59
N ILE A 18 8.68 -24.69 -10.34
CA ILE A 18 7.93 -24.69 -11.60
C ILE A 18 6.49 -24.24 -11.36
N VAL A 19 5.85 -24.78 -10.32
CA VAL A 19 4.47 -24.40 -9.95
C VAL A 19 4.41 -22.93 -9.53
N SER A 20 5.39 -22.45 -8.74
CA SER A 20 5.41 -21.06 -8.31
C SER A 20 5.61 -20.07 -9.45
N LEU A 21 6.46 -20.40 -10.42
CA LEU A 21 6.66 -19.59 -11.62
C LEU A 21 5.39 -19.53 -12.47
N TRP A 22 4.67 -20.66 -12.61
CA TRP A 22 3.37 -20.68 -13.26
C TRP A 22 2.32 -19.79 -12.60
N LEU A 23 2.20 -19.86 -11.25
CA LEU A 23 1.28 -19.01 -10.51
C LEU A 23 1.68 -17.52 -10.56
N ASN A 24 2.97 -17.22 -10.52
CA ASN A 24 3.47 -15.85 -10.68
C ASN A 24 3.25 -15.33 -12.12
N TYR A 25 3.29 -16.18 -13.12
CA TYR A 25 2.92 -15.82 -14.50
C TYR A 25 1.42 -15.46 -14.58
N GLN A 26 0.54 -16.30 -14.02
CA GLN A 26 -0.90 -15.98 -13.94
C GLN A 26 -1.17 -14.66 -13.19
N ARG A 27 -0.45 -14.42 -12.09
CA ARG A 27 -0.49 -13.15 -11.36
C ARG A 27 -0.09 -11.99 -12.26
N HIS A 28 1.01 -12.10 -12.98
CA HIS A 28 1.49 -11.07 -13.88
C HIS A 28 0.45 -10.72 -14.97
N GLU A 29 -0.19 -11.72 -15.58
CA GLU A 29 -1.27 -11.53 -16.54
C GLU A 29 -2.43 -10.71 -15.99
N ILE A 30 -2.78 -10.91 -14.71
CA ILE A 30 -3.86 -10.19 -14.06
C ILE A 30 -3.42 -8.77 -13.70
N GLU A 31 -2.19 -8.59 -13.24
CA GLU A 31 -1.60 -7.28 -12.97
C GLU A 31 -1.52 -6.43 -14.24
N GLN A 32 -1.16 -7.02 -15.39
CA GLN A 32 -1.13 -6.32 -16.68
C GLN A 32 -2.50 -5.89 -17.19
N ARG A 33 -3.56 -6.66 -16.93
CA ARG A 33 -4.93 -6.29 -17.33
C ARG A 33 -5.50 -5.17 -16.49
N ASN A 34 -4.95 -4.95 -15.32
CA ASN A 34 -5.29 -3.82 -14.45
C ASN A 34 -4.54 -2.57 -14.91
N ASP A 35 -4.77 -2.14 -16.16
CA ASP A 35 -4.02 -1.12 -16.88
C ASP A 35 -4.73 0.23 -17.03
N THR A 36 -5.92 0.38 -16.44
CA THR A 36 -6.71 1.59 -16.59
C THR A 36 -6.73 2.40 -15.30
N VAL A 37 -6.35 3.68 -15.39
CA VAL A 37 -6.30 4.64 -14.28
C VAL A 37 -7.42 5.66 -14.43
N GLU A 38 -8.17 5.87 -13.38
CA GLU A 38 -9.24 6.86 -13.28
C GLU A 38 -8.72 8.16 -12.65
N MET A 39 -8.71 9.24 -13.44
CA MET A 39 -8.31 10.56 -13.01
C MET A 39 -9.54 11.26 -12.46
N ALA A 40 -9.66 11.37 -11.14
CA ALA A 40 -10.85 11.87 -10.47
C ALA A 40 -10.59 13.21 -9.78
N MET A 41 -11.52 14.16 -9.92
CA MET A 41 -11.51 15.44 -9.20
C MET A 41 -12.88 15.73 -8.60
N GLU A 42 -12.90 16.46 -7.48
CA GLU A 42 -14.14 16.87 -6.81
C GLU A 42 -14.89 17.88 -7.70
N TYR A 43 -16.20 17.66 -7.93
CA TYR A 43 -17.05 18.61 -8.65
C TYR A 43 -17.02 19.99 -7.95
N GLU A 44 -17.18 20.02 -6.63
CA GLU A 44 -17.09 21.24 -5.83
C GLU A 44 -15.74 21.94 -5.95
N GLY A 45 -14.64 21.19 -6.06
CA GLY A 45 -13.32 21.78 -6.26
C GLY A 45 -13.22 22.56 -7.55
N LEU A 46 -13.90 22.12 -8.62
CA LEU A 46 -13.97 22.84 -9.89
C LEU A 46 -14.91 24.03 -9.83
N GLU A 47 -16.03 23.94 -9.10
CA GLU A 47 -16.88 25.08 -8.80
C GLU A 47 -16.14 26.18 -8.05
N HIS A 48 -15.34 25.81 -7.05
CA HIS A 48 -14.52 26.77 -6.32
C HIS A 48 -13.49 27.48 -7.21
N ILE A 49 -12.85 26.77 -8.15
CA ILE A 49 -11.95 27.39 -9.12
C ILE A 49 -12.72 28.37 -10.02
N ALA A 50 -13.87 27.97 -10.56
CA ALA A 50 -14.71 28.82 -11.40
C ALA A 50 -15.11 30.12 -10.67
N ASN A 51 -15.60 29.98 -9.44
CA ASN A 51 -16.01 31.13 -8.62
C ASN A 51 -14.84 32.03 -8.24
N TRP A 52 -13.69 31.45 -7.89
CA TRP A 52 -12.50 32.21 -7.50
C TRP A 52 -11.94 33.05 -8.67
N GLU A 53 -11.87 32.44 -9.85
CA GLU A 53 -11.34 33.09 -11.06
C GLU A 53 -12.43 33.93 -11.80
N GLY A 54 -13.69 33.93 -11.33
CA GLY A 54 -14.79 34.61 -11.99
C GLY A 54 -15.14 34.04 -13.37
N LEU A 55 -14.94 32.74 -13.57
CA LEU A 55 -15.14 32.04 -14.84
C LEU A 55 -16.45 31.25 -14.86
N SER A 56 -16.93 30.95 -16.06
CA SER A 56 -18.00 29.98 -16.24
C SER A 56 -17.56 28.58 -15.79
N LEU A 57 -18.38 27.92 -14.96
CA LEU A 57 -18.12 26.51 -14.59
C LEU A 57 -18.04 25.61 -15.83
N ASN A 58 -18.78 25.95 -16.92
CA ASN A 58 -18.73 25.15 -18.14
C ASN A 58 -17.35 25.19 -18.80
N ASP A 59 -16.68 26.34 -18.81
CA ASP A 59 -15.35 26.51 -19.39
C ASP A 59 -14.32 25.76 -18.54
N VAL A 60 -14.44 25.82 -17.21
CA VAL A 60 -13.59 25.08 -16.28
C VAL A 60 -13.75 23.57 -16.48
N LEU A 61 -14.98 23.06 -16.55
CA LEU A 61 -15.25 21.65 -16.81
C LEU A 61 -14.66 21.18 -18.16
N ALA A 62 -14.88 21.96 -19.23
CA ALA A 62 -14.32 21.66 -20.54
C ALA A 62 -12.78 21.64 -20.53
N GLY A 63 -12.16 22.60 -19.83
CA GLY A 63 -10.70 22.66 -19.64
C GLY A 63 -10.15 21.41 -18.96
N PHE A 64 -10.71 21.02 -17.81
CA PHE A 64 -10.27 19.84 -17.08
C PHE A 64 -10.54 18.52 -17.82
N LYS A 65 -11.64 18.46 -18.60
CA LYS A 65 -11.88 17.32 -19.48
C LYS A 65 -10.77 17.15 -20.51
N LYS A 66 -10.37 18.25 -21.13
CA LYS A 66 -9.28 18.29 -22.11
C LYS A 66 -7.93 17.97 -21.46
N ALA A 67 -7.72 18.39 -20.20
CA ALA A 67 -6.49 18.09 -19.44
C ALA A 67 -6.38 16.63 -19.00
N GLY A 68 -7.41 15.79 -19.20
CA GLY A 68 -7.35 14.36 -18.94
C GLY A 68 -8.11 13.86 -17.71
N VAL A 69 -8.89 14.71 -17.04
CA VAL A 69 -9.83 14.25 -15.99
C VAL A 69 -10.88 13.33 -16.62
N THR A 70 -11.02 12.14 -16.06
CA THR A 70 -11.98 11.14 -16.54
C THR A 70 -13.27 11.14 -15.76
N SER A 71 -13.23 11.47 -14.49
CA SER A 71 -14.35 11.32 -13.57
C SER A 71 -14.48 12.50 -12.61
N LEU A 72 -15.72 12.88 -12.30
CA LEU A 72 -16.01 13.85 -11.24
C LEU A 72 -16.54 13.13 -10.00
N VAL A 73 -16.04 13.55 -8.84
CA VAL A 73 -16.48 13.03 -7.55
C VAL A 73 -17.61 13.91 -7.04
N VAL A 74 -18.78 13.30 -6.81
CA VAL A 74 -19.99 13.97 -6.34
C VAL A 74 -20.30 13.50 -4.92
N PHE A 75 -20.45 14.48 -4.03
CA PHE A 75 -20.84 14.28 -2.62
C PHE A 75 -22.35 14.47 -2.42
N ASP A 76 -22.79 14.16 -1.21
CA ASP A 76 -24.11 14.60 -0.78
C ASP A 76 -24.20 16.12 -0.77
N THR A 77 -25.35 16.64 -1.16
CA THR A 77 -25.65 18.07 -1.06
C THR A 77 -26.13 18.43 0.34
N THR A 78 -26.22 19.72 0.66
CA THR A 78 -26.77 20.27 1.90
C THR A 78 -27.70 21.43 1.58
N LEU A 79 -28.57 21.81 2.52
CA LEU A 79 -29.41 23.02 2.32
C LEU A 79 -28.54 24.25 2.13
N GLU A 80 -27.47 24.39 2.89
CA GLU A 80 -26.55 25.52 2.77
C GLU A 80 -25.91 25.58 1.36
N LYS A 81 -25.43 24.46 0.83
CA LYS A 81 -24.84 24.39 -0.52
C LYS A 81 -25.86 24.78 -1.60
N LEU A 82 -27.07 24.23 -1.52
CA LEU A 82 -28.14 24.49 -2.47
C LEU A 82 -28.71 25.93 -2.36
N ASN A 83 -28.65 26.53 -1.18
CA ASN A 83 -28.96 27.92 -0.95
C ASN A 83 -27.89 28.85 -1.56
N ASN A 84 -26.60 28.53 -1.35
CA ASN A 84 -25.48 29.30 -1.85
C ASN A 84 -25.43 29.35 -3.40
N ASN A 85 -25.82 28.26 -4.07
CA ASN A 85 -25.86 28.20 -5.54
C ASN A 85 -27.21 28.68 -6.11
N GLY A 86 -28.20 29.08 -5.27
CA GLY A 86 -29.48 29.61 -5.66
C GLY A 86 -30.49 28.57 -6.15
N SER A 87 -30.19 27.26 -6.06
CA SER A 87 -31.12 26.19 -6.49
C SER A 87 -32.41 26.21 -5.63
N ILE A 88 -32.24 26.45 -4.33
CA ILE A 88 -33.33 26.68 -3.36
C ILE A 88 -33.09 27.98 -2.61
N VAL A 89 -34.05 28.40 -1.81
CA VAL A 89 -33.87 29.43 -0.79
C VAL A 89 -34.15 28.78 0.58
N ALA A 90 -33.17 28.76 1.44
CA ALA A 90 -33.27 28.20 2.78
C ALA A 90 -32.82 29.24 3.81
N VAL A 91 -33.64 29.50 4.82
CA VAL A 91 -33.39 30.49 5.87
C VAL A 91 -33.83 29.94 7.21
N THR A 92 -33.20 30.39 8.29
CA THR A 92 -33.66 30.06 9.64
C THR A 92 -34.82 30.94 10.05
N GLY A 93 -35.69 30.44 10.93
CA GLY A 93 -36.78 31.25 11.45
C GLY A 93 -36.29 32.49 12.22
N GLU A 94 -35.15 32.41 12.85
CA GLU A 94 -34.50 33.53 13.51
C GLU A 94 -34.10 34.62 12.52
N GLU A 95 -33.49 34.24 11.38
CA GLU A 95 -33.14 35.19 10.30
C GLU A 95 -34.40 35.88 9.70
N LEU A 96 -35.47 35.10 9.49
CA LEU A 96 -36.74 35.66 9.01
C LEU A 96 -37.33 36.66 9.98
N LEU A 97 -37.38 36.36 11.27
CA LEU A 97 -37.91 37.27 12.30
C LEU A 97 -37.02 38.51 12.46
N LYS A 98 -35.72 38.37 12.43
CA LYS A 98 -34.78 39.51 12.47
C LYS A 98 -34.93 40.38 11.22
N GLY A 99 -35.02 39.80 10.05
CA GLY A 99 -35.22 40.52 8.79
C GLY A 99 -36.51 41.32 8.80
N SER A 100 -37.61 40.71 9.26
CA SER A 100 -38.90 41.40 9.40
C SER A 100 -38.86 42.55 10.43
N ALA A 101 -38.21 42.35 11.57
CA ALA A 101 -38.02 43.38 12.59
C ALA A 101 -37.22 44.59 12.07
N LEU A 102 -36.35 44.37 11.08
CA LEU A 102 -35.59 45.42 10.40
C LEU A 102 -36.32 46.04 9.21
N GLY A 103 -37.61 45.71 9.03
CA GLY A 103 -38.45 46.29 7.97
C GLY A 103 -38.39 45.54 6.63
N GLY A 104 -37.83 44.32 6.59
CA GLY A 104 -37.88 43.48 5.41
C GLY A 104 -39.26 42.86 5.20
N ASP A 105 -39.66 42.70 3.93
CA ASP A 105 -40.95 42.12 3.54
C ASP A 105 -41.00 40.58 3.58
N GLY A 106 -39.89 39.95 3.90
CA GLY A 106 -39.75 38.49 3.90
C GLY A 106 -39.67 37.85 2.53
N GLY A 107 -39.81 38.56 1.44
CA GLY A 107 -39.73 38.07 0.08
C GLY A 107 -40.62 36.85 -0.17
N LYS A 108 -40.05 35.72 -0.61
CA LYS A 108 -40.77 34.45 -0.84
C LYS A 108 -41.43 33.89 0.43
N PHE A 109 -40.97 34.29 1.63
CA PHE A 109 -41.48 33.83 2.92
C PHE A 109 -42.52 34.81 3.55
N ALA A 110 -42.92 35.86 2.84
CA ALA A 110 -43.93 36.82 3.29
C ALA A 110 -45.23 36.16 3.78
N PRO A 111 -45.76 35.09 3.15
CA PRO A 111 -46.96 34.40 3.66
C PRO A 111 -46.81 33.90 5.07
N VAL A 112 -45.67 33.24 5.39
CA VAL A 112 -45.41 32.66 6.70
C VAL A 112 -45.19 33.71 7.79
N LEU A 113 -44.60 34.86 7.43
CA LEU A 113 -44.41 35.99 8.31
C LEU A 113 -45.74 36.68 8.60
N SER A 114 -46.60 36.89 7.60
CA SER A 114 -47.90 37.55 7.76
C SER A 114 -48.84 36.73 8.63
N GLU A 115 -48.78 35.42 8.58
CA GLU A 115 -49.58 34.55 9.41
C GLU A 115 -49.04 34.40 10.86
N GLY A 116 -47.85 34.92 11.16
CA GLY A 116 -47.23 34.88 12.47
C GLY A 116 -46.84 33.50 12.97
N ILE A 117 -46.66 32.56 12.07
CA ILE A 117 -46.39 31.13 12.39
C ILE A 117 -44.90 30.80 12.41
N VAL A 118 -44.02 31.79 12.27
CA VAL A 118 -42.55 31.53 12.21
C VAL A 118 -42.01 31.05 13.52
N VAL A 119 -41.40 29.89 13.53
CA VAL A 119 -40.71 29.29 14.69
C VAL A 119 -39.19 29.60 14.59
N PRO A 120 -38.60 30.29 15.58
CA PRO A 120 -37.19 30.71 15.52
C PRO A 120 -36.20 29.58 15.22
N ASN A 121 -36.40 28.42 15.83
CA ASN A 121 -35.52 27.24 15.71
C ASN A 121 -35.90 26.32 14.55
N ALA A 122 -36.76 26.76 13.62
CA ALA A 122 -37.04 26.03 12.39
C ALA A 122 -36.24 26.57 11.22
N VAL A 123 -36.11 25.75 10.18
CA VAL A 123 -35.56 26.14 8.88
C VAL A 123 -36.72 26.17 7.86
N TYR A 124 -36.81 27.22 7.08
CA TYR A 124 -37.82 27.40 6.02
C TYR A 124 -37.15 27.27 4.67
N VAL A 125 -37.67 26.39 3.82
CA VAL A 125 -37.11 26.08 2.51
C VAL A 125 -38.17 26.29 1.45
N THR A 126 -37.80 26.98 0.37
CA THR A 126 -38.64 27.17 -0.82
C THR A 126 -37.84 27.08 -2.10
N VAL A 127 -38.52 27.07 -3.26
CA VAL A 127 -37.86 27.01 -4.56
C VAL A 127 -36.98 28.24 -4.80
N GLY A 128 -35.74 27.98 -5.28
CA GLY A 128 -34.86 29.00 -5.85
C GLY A 128 -35.06 29.09 -7.36
N THR A 129 -34.19 28.43 -8.10
CA THR A 129 -34.18 28.32 -9.56
C THR A 129 -34.74 26.99 -10.08
N SER A 130 -34.84 25.94 -9.24
CA SER A 130 -35.21 24.60 -9.69
C SER A 130 -36.23 23.92 -8.78
N TYR A 131 -37.43 23.66 -9.31
CA TYR A 131 -38.43 22.84 -8.63
C TYR A 131 -38.01 21.36 -8.50
N ASP A 132 -37.28 20.83 -9.46
CA ASP A 132 -36.76 19.45 -9.39
C ASP A 132 -35.84 19.26 -8.19
N VAL A 133 -34.96 20.24 -7.93
CA VAL A 133 -34.08 20.23 -6.76
C VAL A 133 -34.87 20.34 -5.46
N LEU A 134 -35.88 21.22 -5.39
CA LEU A 134 -36.73 21.31 -4.21
C LEU A 134 -37.45 19.98 -3.92
N THR A 135 -37.97 19.31 -4.94
CA THR A 135 -38.61 18.00 -4.80
C THR A 135 -37.63 16.97 -4.24
N GLU A 136 -36.40 16.96 -4.74
CA GLU A 136 -35.32 16.08 -4.25
C GLU A 136 -34.97 16.36 -2.78
N VAL A 137 -34.88 17.63 -2.42
CA VAL A 137 -34.63 18.06 -1.03
C VAL A 137 -35.74 17.62 -0.11
N VAL A 138 -36.99 17.73 -0.52
CA VAL A 138 -38.15 17.28 0.29
C VAL A 138 -38.12 15.78 0.55
N GLU A 139 -37.83 14.99 -0.50
CA GLU A 139 -37.67 13.51 -0.34
C GLU A 139 -36.57 13.18 0.64
N ASP A 140 -35.42 13.85 0.53
CA ASP A 140 -34.29 13.58 1.41
C ASP A 140 -34.55 14.01 2.85
N LEU A 141 -35.19 15.15 3.05
CA LEU A 141 -35.61 15.64 4.36
C LEU A 141 -36.59 14.67 5.04
N TYR A 142 -37.58 14.14 4.28
CA TYR A 142 -38.47 13.10 4.83
C TYR A 142 -37.72 11.84 5.24
N LEU A 143 -36.73 11.38 4.48
CA LEU A 143 -35.92 10.23 4.82
C LEU A 143 -35.03 10.47 6.05
N ARG A 144 -34.63 11.73 6.29
CA ARG A 144 -33.72 12.10 7.39
C ARG A 144 -34.45 12.37 8.70
N TYR A 145 -35.49 13.18 8.62
CA TYR A 145 -36.16 13.76 9.80
C TYR A 145 -37.51 13.12 10.10
N GLY A 146 -38.07 12.39 9.14
CA GLY A 146 -39.43 11.84 9.26
C GLY A 146 -40.52 12.88 9.06
N LYS A 147 -41.75 12.41 8.98
CA LYS A 147 -42.93 13.29 8.69
C LYS A 147 -43.26 14.23 9.85
N ASP A 148 -42.91 13.88 11.06
CA ASP A 148 -43.30 14.64 12.27
C ASP A 148 -42.50 15.95 12.41
N ARG A 149 -41.39 16.08 11.73
CA ARG A 149 -40.55 17.30 11.76
C ARG A 149 -40.67 18.17 10.53
N LEU A 150 -41.37 17.72 9.48
CA LEU A 150 -41.59 18.49 8.26
C LEU A 150 -43.07 18.78 8.10
N ARG A 151 -43.39 20.03 7.78
CA ARG A 151 -44.71 20.40 7.35
C ARG A 151 -44.64 21.40 6.20
N ILE A 152 -45.61 21.32 5.29
CA ILE A 152 -45.82 22.32 4.27
C ILE A 152 -46.64 23.43 4.92
N VAL A 153 -46.05 24.61 5.02
CA VAL A 153 -46.70 25.78 5.66
C VAL A 153 -47.30 26.74 4.65
N ASN A 154 -46.93 26.63 3.40
CA ASN A 154 -47.57 27.34 2.28
C ASN A 154 -47.46 26.50 1.01
N ASN A 155 -48.46 26.56 0.12
CA ASN A 155 -48.48 25.77 -1.11
C ASN A 155 -47.99 26.58 -2.35
N GLU A 156 -48.21 27.88 -2.40
CA GLU A 156 -47.82 28.75 -3.52
C GLU A 156 -47.28 30.11 -3.03
N PRO A 157 -45.96 30.34 -3.02
CA PRO A 157 -44.91 29.35 -3.33
C PRO A 157 -44.86 28.23 -2.27
N GLN A 158 -44.45 27.00 -2.67
CA GLN A 158 -44.33 25.91 -1.73
C GLN A 158 -43.23 26.26 -0.70
N ILE A 159 -43.64 26.32 0.58
CA ILE A 159 -42.74 26.58 1.69
C ILE A 159 -42.81 25.40 2.64
N ILE A 160 -41.65 24.85 2.95
CA ILE A 160 -41.47 23.69 3.85
C ILE A 160 -40.80 24.18 5.12
N GLU A 161 -41.42 23.93 6.26
CA GLU A 161 -40.84 24.14 7.58
C GLU A 161 -40.21 22.86 8.09
N ILE A 162 -39.00 22.96 8.58
CA ILE A 162 -38.25 21.84 9.17
C ILE A 162 -37.97 22.22 10.61
N LEU A 163 -38.53 21.46 11.55
CA LEU A 163 -38.28 21.62 12.97
C LEU A 163 -36.92 20.97 13.33
N GLY A 164 -35.94 21.80 13.63
CA GLY A 164 -34.61 21.32 14.00
C GLY A 164 -33.67 22.43 14.41
N ASN A 165 -32.55 22.09 14.98
CA ASN A 165 -31.52 23.05 15.32
C ASN A 165 -30.67 23.42 14.11
N PRO A 166 -30.61 24.69 13.68
CA PRO A 166 -29.81 25.14 12.55
C PRO A 166 -28.30 25.26 12.89
N MET A 167 -27.87 24.93 14.11
CA MET A 167 -26.48 25.10 14.53
C MET A 167 -25.49 24.25 13.74
N VAL A 168 -24.37 24.83 13.46
CA VAL A 168 -23.23 24.22 12.78
C VAL A 168 -22.57 23.17 13.69
N ILE A 169 -22.10 22.06 13.11
CA ILE A 169 -21.26 21.09 13.81
C ILE A 169 -19.88 21.68 14.00
N THR A 170 -19.40 21.71 15.25
CA THR A 170 -17.99 21.99 15.56
C THR A 170 -17.22 20.68 15.79
N GLU A 171 -15.90 20.72 15.80
CA GLU A 171 -15.07 19.56 16.13
C GLU A 171 -15.34 19.04 17.55
N GLU A 172 -15.70 19.93 18.48
CA GLU A 172 -16.00 19.60 19.87
C GLU A 172 -17.33 18.82 20.04
N ASN A 173 -18.27 18.99 19.11
CA ASN A 173 -19.56 18.31 19.13
C ASN A 173 -19.74 17.33 17.96
N TYR A 174 -18.64 16.74 17.50
CA TYR A 174 -18.61 15.82 16.36
C TYR A 174 -19.61 14.66 16.46
N ASP A 175 -19.90 14.17 17.66
CA ASP A 175 -20.87 13.10 17.89
C ASP A 175 -22.32 13.60 17.95
N SER A 176 -22.53 14.93 17.90
CA SER A 176 -23.85 15.53 17.81
C SER A 176 -24.40 15.46 16.39
N LYS A 177 -25.73 15.39 16.25
CA LYS A 177 -26.41 15.37 14.95
C LYS A 177 -26.15 16.69 14.22
N PRO A 178 -25.85 16.65 12.89
CA PRO A 178 -25.67 17.86 12.10
C PRO A 178 -26.85 18.79 12.23
N GLY A 179 -26.59 20.09 12.26
CA GLY A 179 -27.61 21.12 12.09
C GLY A 179 -28.32 20.95 10.73
N VAL A 180 -29.58 21.34 10.65
CA VAL A 180 -30.41 21.11 9.47
C VAL A 180 -29.81 21.71 8.19
N MET A 181 -29.17 22.89 8.28
CA MET A 181 -28.56 23.56 7.12
C MET A 181 -27.36 22.78 6.54
N GLN A 182 -26.58 22.14 7.39
CA GLN A 182 -25.36 21.42 7.00
C GLN A 182 -25.54 19.91 6.98
N ALA A 183 -26.72 19.42 7.34
CA ALA A 183 -27.01 18.00 7.26
C ALA A 183 -26.88 17.52 5.81
N PRO A 184 -26.08 16.46 5.57
CA PRO A 184 -26.00 15.87 4.25
C PRO A 184 -27.38 15.34 3.86
N LEU A 185 -27.87 15.68 2.67
CA LEU A 185 -29.16 15.23 2.13
C LEU A 185 -28.97 13.98 1.25
N GLY A 186 -28.86 14.13 -0.03
CA GLY A 186 -28.61 13.08 -1.00
C GLY A 186 -27.70 13.56 -2.11
N LEU A 187 -27.33 12.66 -3.02
CA LEU A 187 -26.51 12.98 -4.17
C LEU A 187 -27.25 13.97 -5.10
N SER A 188 -26.55 14.99 -5.60
CA SER A 188 -27.09 15.93 -6.56
C SER A 188 -27.29 15.30 -7.93
N THR A 189 -28.55 15.15 -8.35
CA THR A 189 -28.88 14.67 -9.70
C THR A 189 -28.39 15.67 -10.76
N GLU A 190 -28.42 16.96 -10.46
CA GLU A 190 -27.99 18.03 -11.37
C GLU A 190 -26.49 18.00 -11.62
N GLU A 191 -25.66 17.87 -10.58
CA GLU A 191 -24.21 17.75 -10.73
C GLU A 191 -23.82 16.52 -11.56
N MET A 192 -24.47 15.38 -11.28
CA MET A 192 -24.24 14.16 -12.05
C MET A 192 -24.64 14.29 -13.52
N ARG A 193 -25.79 14.97 -13.83
CA ARG A 193 -26.21 15.27 -15.21
C ARG A 193 -25.23 16.20 -15.90
N LYS A 194 -24.75 17.22 -15.20
CA LYS A 194 -23.77 18.16 -15.75
C LYS A 194 -22.42 17.45 -16.02
N ALA A 195 -21.96 16.59 -15.11
CA ALA A 195 -20.80 15.75 -15.35
C ALA A 195 -20.95 14.91 -16.63
N LYS A 196 -22.11 14.26 -16.82
CA LYS A 196 -22.45 13.50 -18.03
C LYS A 196 -22.42 14.36 -19.28
N ALA A 197 -22.99 15.56 -19.23
CA ALA A 197 -23.07 16.46 -20.38
C ALA A 197 -21.70 16.87 -20.92
N PHE A 198 -20.70 16.95 -20.04
CA PHE A 198 -19.30 17.20 -20.38
C PHE A 198 -18.48 15.91 -20.66
N GLY A 199 -19.14 14.74 -20.68
CA GLY A 199 -18.51 13.45 -20.98
C GLY A 199 -17.65 12.89 -19.85
N PHE A 200 -17.85 13.31 -18.61
CA PHE A 200 -17.21 12.71 -17.44
C PHE A 200 -17.98 11.48 -16.97
N ASN A 201 -17.26 10.52 -16.42
CA ASN A 201 -17.81 9.54 -15.50
C ASN A 201 -18.04 10.19 -14.13
N VAL A 202 -18.74 9.48 -13.25
CA VAL A 202 -19.01 9.95 -11.89
C VAL A 202 -18.52 8.90 -10.88
N ILE A 203 -17.88 9.38 -9.84
CA ILE A 203 -17.63 8.62 -8.60
C ILE A 203 -18.48 9.25 -7.51
N VAL A 204 -19.29 8.45 -6.81
CA VAL A 204 -20.17 8.97 -5.76
C VAL A 204 -19.56 8.74 -4.38
N ARG A 205 -19.77 9.75 -3.50
CA ARG A 205 -19.27 9.71 -2.11
C ARG A 205 -20.39 10.09 -1.10
N PRO A 206 -21.49 9.33 -1.04
CA PRO A 206 -22.52 9.57 -0.04
C PRO A 206 -22.04 9.20 1.36
N MET A 207 -22.56 9.91 2.37
CA MET A 207 -22.33 9.60 3.78
C MET A 207 -23.26 8.49 4.28
N ASN A 208 -22.85 7.76 5.30
CA ASN A 208 -23.72 6.87 6.04
C ASN A 208 -24.62 7.68 6.99
N TYR A 209 -25.89 7.31 7.09
CA TYR A 209 -26.88 7.99 7.95
C TYR A 209 -27.47 7.02 8.94
N LEU A 210 -27.24 7.29 10.21
CA LEU A 210 -27.80 6.48 11.31
C LEU A 210 -29.13 7.06 11.82
N PRO A 211 -30.09 6.22 12.16
CA PRO A 211 -30.13 4.79 11.83
C PRO A 211 -30.26 4.57 10.33
N ASN A 212 -29.49 3.64 9.80
CA ASN A 212 -29.54 3.29 8.38
C ASN A 212 -30.70 2.30 8.12
N ASP A 213 -31.22 2.28 6.89
CA ASP A 213 -32.26 1.38 6.43
C ASP A 213 -32.19 1.16 4.91
N TYR A 214 -33.02 0.27 4.40
CA TYR A 214 -33.09 -0.04 2.98
C TYR A 214 -33.51 1.16 2.12
N ASP A 215 -34.37 2.05 2.61
CA ASP A 215 -34.92 3.16 1.84
C ASP A 215 -33.89 4.26 1.65
N LYS A 216 -33.08 4.54 2.66
CA LYS A 216 -31.94 5.46 2.56
C LYS A 216 -30.91 4.98 1.55
N ILE A 217 -30.57 3.68 1.56
CA ILE A 217 -29.67 3.11 0.55
C ILE A 217 -30.31 3.15 -0.83
N ARG A 218 -31.60 2.80 -0.98
CA ARG A 218 -32.33 2.88 -2.24
C ARG A 218 -32.37 4.29 -2.82
N SER A 219 -32.47 5.30 -1.98
CA SER A 219 -32.51 6.71 -2.43
C SER A 219 -31.24 7.10 -3.18
N ILE A 220 -30.07 6.65 -2.70
CA ILE A 220 -28.78 6.87 -3.38
C ILE A 220 -28.86 6.34 -4.83
N PHE A 221 -29.28 5.10 -5.00
CA PHE A 221 -29.33 4.45 -6.31
C PHE A 221 -30.45 5.04 -7.20
N ARG A 222 -31.58 5.47 -6.62
CA ARG A 222 -32.62 6.23 -7.38
C ARG A 222 -32.06 7.54 -7.95
N ARG A 223 -31.24 8.27 -7.18
CA ARG A 223 -30.57 9.50 -7.66
C ARG A 223 -29.61 9.21 -8.80
N ILE A 224 -28.81 8.13 -8.67
CA ILE A 224 -27.92 7.68 -9.73
C ILE A 224 -28.71 7.35 -11.00
N ASP A 225 -29.75 6.52 -10.90
CA ASP A 225 -30.58 6.14 -12.03
C ASP A 225 -31.30 7.37 -12.68
N LYS A 226 -31.84 8.29 -11.86
CA LYS A 226 -32.50 9.53 -12.32
C LYS A 226 -31.54 10.48 -13.05
N SER A 227 -30.25 10.48 -12.64
CA SER A 227 -29.24 11.32 -13.30
C SER A 227 -28.88 10.80 -14.70
N GLY A 228 -28.99 9.51 -14.93
CA GLY A 228 -28.53 8.81 -16.13
C GLY A 228 -27.04 8.98 -16.40
N ALA A 229 -26.25 9.40 -15.41
CA ALA A 229 -24.80 9.51 -15.52
C ALA A 229 -24.13 8.12 -15.50
N ASN A 230 -22.95 8.01 -16.09
CA ASN A 230 -22.14 6.82 -16.01
C ASN A 230 -21.38 6.81 -14.68
N VAL A 231 -21.95 6.19 -13.64
CA VAL A 231 -21.33 6.10 -12.33
C VAL A 231 -20.42 4.88 -12.27
N THR A 232 -19.11 5.11 -12.26
CA THR A 232 -18.08 4.08 -12.32
C THR A 232 -17.67 3.54 -10.95
N GLY A 233 -17.80 4.37 -9.90
CA GLY A 233 -17.29 4.02 -8.59
C GLY A 233 -18.02 4.63 -7.41
N TYR A 234 -17.77 4.02 -6.25
CA TYR A 234 -18.17 4.49 -4.95
C TYR A 234 -16.93 4.61 -4.05
N ILE A 235 -16.77 5.72 -3.35
CA ILE A 235 -15.75 5.91 -2.32
C ILE A 235 -16.47 6.31 -1.03
N GLY A 236 -16.14 5.67 0.09
CA GLY A 236 -16.73 6.01 1.38
C GLY A 236 -16.48 7.48 1.77
N CYS A 237 -17.40 8.07 2.51
CA CYS A 237 -17.33 9.42 3.05
C CYS A 237 -17.54 9.40 4.57
N GLY A 238 -16.76 10.18 5.31
CA GLY A 238 -16.85 10.22 6.77
C GLY A 238 -16.15 9.03 7.44
N ARG A 239 -16.67 8.60 8.58
CA ARG A 239 -16.07 7.54 9.41
C ARG A 239 -16.55 6.13 9.06
N GLU A 240 -17.64 5.99 8.31
CA GLU A 240 -18.33 4.73 8.05
C GLU A 240 -18.68 4.58 6.58
N VAL A 241 -18.63 3.36 6.06
CA VAL A 241 -19.20 3.08 4.74
C VAL A 241 -20.72 3.08 4.80
N VAL A 242 -21.39 3.43 3.70
CA VAL A 242 -22.85 3.36 3.62
C VAL A 242 -23.32 1.92 3.88
N GLY A 243 -24.30 1.79 4.75
CA GLY A 243 -24.87 0.50 5.17
C GLY A 243 -24.25 -0.09 6.43
N TYR A 244 -23.23 0.52 7.01
CA TYR A 244 -22.69 0.09 8.31
C TYR A 244 -23.68 0.44 9.45
N PRO A 245 -23.88 -0.44 10.46
CA PRO A 245 -23.27 -1.77 10.55
C PRO A 245 -24.05 -2.89 9.83
N ASP A 246 -25.38 -2.81 9.68
CA ASP A 246 -26.25 -3.95 9.41
C ASP A 246 -26.60 -4.18 7.94
N TYR A 247 -26.37 -3.19 7.07
CA TYR A 247 -26.80 -3.19 5.66
C TYR A 247 -25.65 -3.24 4.66
N ILE A 248 -24.41 -3.55 5.08
CA ILE A 248 -23.22 -3.59 4.22
C ILE A 248 -23.42 -4.56 3.04
N ALA A 249 -23.96 -5.76 3.30
CA ALA A 249 -24.20 -6.75 2.25
C ALA A 249 -25.21 -6.24 1.20
N TYR A 250 -26.24 -5.50 1.64
CA TYR A 250 -27.21 -4.89 0.73
C TYR A 250 -26.58 -3.78 -0.12
N MET A 251 -25.77 -2.92 0.50
CA MET A 251 -25.02 -1.90 -0.24
C MET A 251 -24.09 -2.54 -1.30
N ALA A 252 -23.33 -3.55 -0.91
CA ALA A 252 -22.46 -4.30 -1.85
C ALA A 252 -23.26 -4.92 -3.00
N HIS A 253 -24.43 -5.51 -2.72
CA HIS A 253 -25.31 -6.06 -3.76
C HIS A 253 -25.74 -4.97 -4.76
N LYS A 254 -26.11 -3.78 -4.28
CA LYS A 254 -26.51 -2.66 -5.13
C LYS A 254 -25.35 -2.16 -5.99
N LEU A 255 -24.16 -1.98 -5.41
CA LEU A 255 -22.94 -1.57 -6.13
C LEU A 255 -22.58 -2.58 -7.23
N LYS A 256 -22.60 -3.88 -6.91
CA LYS A 256 -22.34 -4.96 -7.90
C LYS A 256 -23.37 -4.95 -9.03
N LYS A 257 -24.65 -4.74 -8.72
CA LYS A 257 -25.73 -4.69 -9.72
C LYS A 257 -25.50 -3.57 -10.74
N GLN A 258 -24.99 -2.43 -10.31
CA GLN A 258 -24.65 -1.30 -11.18
C GLN A 258 -23.22 -1.35 -11.73
N ASN A 259 -22.52 -2.45 -11.54
CA ASN A 259 -21.15 -2.65 -12.03
C ASN A 259 -20.14 -1.62 -11.51
N MET A 260 -20.38 -1.03 -10.35
CA MET A 260 -19.53 -0.01 -9.73
C MET A 260 -18.31 -0.63 -9.07
N THR A 261 -17.20 0.11 -9.08
CA THR A 261 -15.95 -0.25 -8.38
C THR A 261 -15.89 0.46 -7.03
N PHE A 262 -15.48 -0.27 -5.99
CA PHE A 262 -15.27 0.33 -4.66
C PHE A 262 -13.87 0.93 -4.56
N GLY A 263 -13.76 2.25 -4.43
CA GLY A 263 -12.50 2.96 -4.23
C GLY A 263 -12.12 2.99 -2.77
N MET A 264 -10.99 2.40 -2.40
CA MET A 264 -10.45 2.41 -1.04
C MET A 264 -9.27 3.36 -0.96
N VAL A 265 -9.39 4.40 -0.12
CA VAL A 265 -8.38 5.45 0.02
C VAL A 265 -7.20 4.95 0.85
N GLU A 266 -5.99 5.04 0.29
CA GLU A 266 -4.76 4.69 0.98
C GLU A 266 -4.48 5.69 2.12
N HIS A 267 -4.06 5.18 3.28
CA HIS A 267 -3.69 6.03 4.41
C HIS A 267 -2.42 6.84 4.09
N TYR A 268 -2.30 8.05 4.60
CA TYR A 268 -1.15 8.95 4.35
C TYR A 268 0.19 8.35 4.75
N THR A 269 0.23 7.42 5.70
CA THR A 269 1.45 6.67 6.06
C THR A 269 1.81 5.59 5.05
N GLN A 270 1.02 5.42 3.99
CA GLN A 270 1.14 4.36 2.98
C GLN A 270 1.00 2.93 3.54
N LEU A 271 0.42 2.84 4.74
CA LEU A 271 0.08 1.60 5.43
C LEU A 271 -1.42 1.41 5.36
N GLN A 272 -1.85 0.39 4.68
CA GLN A 272 -3.27 0.07 4.62
C GLN A 272 -4.11 1.22 4.02
N PHE A 273 -5.35 1.32 4.48
CA PHE A 273 -6.33 2.29 4.05
C PHE A 273 -6.64 3.29 5.17
N ALA A 274 -7.19 4.43 4.80
CA ALA A 274 -7.75 5.36 5.77
C ALA A 274 -8.80 4.63 6.62
N ALA A 275 -8.73 4.83 7.94
CA ALA A 275 -9.63 4.16 8.86
C ALA A 275 -11.08 4.55 8.58
N MET A 276 -11.94 3.54 8.37
CA MET A 276 -13.36 3.70 8.11
C MET A 276 -14.08 2.42 8.54
N ASP A 277 -15.12 2.55 9.35
CA ASP A 277 -15.88 1.40 9.82
C ASP A 277 -16.66 0.75 8.66
N GLY A 278 -16.62 -0.58 8.62
CA GLY A 278 -17.24 -1.37 7.55
C GLY A 278 -16.45 -1.45 6.25
N LEU A 279 -15.25 -0.81 6.13
CA LEU A 279 -14.46 -0.76 4.91
C LEU A 279 -14.07 -2.16 4.40
N LEU A 280 -13.45 -2.97 5.25
CA LEU A 280 -13.01 -4.33 4.87
C LEU A 280 -14.19 -5.28 4.64
N PRO A 281 -15.22 -5.33 5.48
CA PRO A 281 -16.43 -6.10 5.20
C PRO A 281 -17.09 -5.74 3.87
N LEU A 282 -17.17 -4.45 3.52
CA LEU A 282 -17.70 -4.04 2.22
C LEU A 282 -16.86 -4.57 1.06
N ALA A 283 -15.54 -4.48 1.16
CA ALA A 283 -14.63 -5.00 0.14
C ALA A 283 -14.79 -6.51 -0.07
N GLU A 284 -14.97 -7.28 1.02
CA GLU A 284 -15.25 -8.72 0.96
C GLU A 284 -16.61 -9.00 0.28
N HIS A 285 -17.67 -8.29 0.67
CA HIS A 285 -18.99 -8.42 0.04
C HIS A 285 -19.04 -7.95 -1.42
N MET A 286 -18.09 -7.08 -1.83
CA MET A 286 -17.87 -6.69 -3.23
C MET A 286 -17.07 -7.74 -4.03
N ASP A 287 -16.78 -8.91 -3.46
CA ASP A 287 -15.91 -9.94 -4.04
C ASP A 287 -14.54 -9.36 -4.48
N TYR A 288 -14.01 -8.40 -3.72
CA TYR A 288 -12.75 -7.68 -4.02
C TYR A 288 -12.79 -6.88 -5.33
N ARG A 289 -13.95 -6.46 -5.82
CA ARG A 289 -14.07 -5.46 -6.89
C ARG A 289 -13.71 -4.08 -6.36
N VAL A 290 -12.45 -3.90 -6.10
CA VAL A 290 -11.88 -2.76 -5.40
C VAL A 290 -10.76 -2.14 -6.24
N ALA A 291 -10.70 -0.81 -6.24
CA ALA A 291 -9.57 -0.04 -6.75
C ALA A 291 -8.89 0.71 -5.60
N ARG A 292 -7.57 0.64 -5.55
CA ARG A 292 -6.79 1.46 -4.60
C ARG A 292 -6.82 2.90 -5.07
N THR A 293 -7.14 3.80 -4.14
CA THR A 293 -7.27 5.24 -4.38
C THR A 293 -6.17 6.00 -3.65
N TYR A 294 -5.47 6.87 -4.35
CA TYR A 294 -4.48 7.75 -3.75
C TYR A 294 -4.96 9.20 -3.76
N ILE A 295 -4.72 9.89 -2.66
CA ILE A 295 -5.03 11.30 -2.46
C ILE A 295 -3.82 11.95 -1.81
N ILE A 296 -3.37 13.08 -2.33
CA ILE A 296 -2.43 13.95 -1.60
C ILE A 296 -3.26 14.79 -0.62
N ASP A 297 -2.96 14.66 0.68
CA ASP A 297 -3.69 15.39 1.73
C ASP A 297 -3.56 16.92 1.54
N LYS A 298 -4.63 17.67 1.84
CA LYS A 298 -4.66 19.15 1.69
C LYS A 298 -3.55 19.84 2.48
N ALA A 299 -3.27 19.36 3.70
CA ALA A 299 -2.24 19.97 4.56
C ALA A 299 -0.83 19.69 4.03
N GLU A 300 -0.64 18.55 3.39
CA GLU A 300 0.61 18.18 2.72
C GLU A 300 0.77 18.93 1.40
N GLN A 301 -0.28 18.99 0.57
CA GLN A 301 -0.26 19.66 -0.74
C GLN A 301 0.12 21.14 -0.64
N ARG A 302 -0.32 21.85 0.43
CA ARG A 302 0.08 23.25 0.67
C ARG A 302 1.59 23.45 0.80
N LYS A 303 2.34 22.40 1.16
CA LYS A 303 3.81 22.41 1.35
C LYS A 303 4.56 21.89 0.14
N LEU A 304 3.88 21.22 -0.78
CA LEU A 304 4.48 20.61 -1.97
C LEU A 304 4.54 21.60 -3.13
N LYS A 305 5.65 21.59 -3.84
CA LYS A 305 5.76 22.17 -5.16
C LYS A 305 5.21 21.19 -6.21
N MET A 306 4.69 21.74 -7.31
CA MET A 306 4.12 20.92 -8.39
C MET A 306 5.05 19.78 -8.86
N PRO A 307 6.37 19.98 -9.10
CA PRO A 307 7.25 18.88 -9.51
C PRO A 307 7.38 17.74 -8.49
N GLU A 308 7.20 18.03 -7.19
CA GLU A 308 7.21 17.01 -6.14
C GLU A 308 5.91 16.23 -6.10
N ALA A 309 4.78 16.92 -6.31
CA ALA A 309 3.47 16.28 -6.42
C ALA A 309 3.40 15.36 -7.64
N LEU A 310 3.89 15.81 -8.82
CA LEU A 310 3.95 15.00 -10.05
C LEU A 310 4.73 13.70 -9.83
N ARG A 311 5.91 13.77 -9.21
CA ARG A 311 6.71 12.56 -8.91
C ARG A 311 6.00 11.55 -8.02
N ARG A 312 5.16 12.02 -7.09
CA ARG A 312 4.39 11.11 -6.23
C ARG A 312 3.35 10.34 -7.02
N TRP A 313 2.63 10.99 -7.93
CA TRP A 313 1.67 10.32 -8.80
C TRP A 313 2.34 9.25 -9.66
N ALA A 314 3.45 9.59 -10.31
CA ALA A 314 4.23 8.67 -11.13
C ALA A 314 4.55 7.34 -10.45
N LEU A 315 4.98 7.39 -9.18
CA LEU A 315 5.38 6.20 -8.42
C LEU A 315 4.20 5.39 -7.89
N THR A 316 3.04 6.03 -7.67
CA THR A 316 1.90 5.35 -7.03
C THR A 316 1.23 4.36 -7.94
N ASP A 317 1.05 4.69 -9.21
CA ASP A 317 0.36 3.85 -10.19
C ASP A 317 1.13 2.56 -10.48
N GLU A 318 2.47 2.65 -10.57
CA GLU A 318 3.33 1.50 -10.85
C GLU A 318 3.65 0.66 -9.61
N GLU A 319 4.17 1.28 -8.54
CA GLU A 319 4.69 0.55 -7.38
C GLU A 319 3.60 0.07 -6.44
N ARG A 320 2.45 0.77 -6.38
CA ARG A 320 1.39 0.54 -5.39
C ARG A 320 0.07 0.11 -6.00
N ASN A 321 0.02 -0.11 -7.32
CA ASN A 321 -1.21 -0.47 -8.04
C ASN A 321 -2.39 0.48 -7.76
N ILE A 322 -2.12 1.79 -7.65
CA ILE A 322 -3.18 2.79 -7.57
C ILE A 322 -3.89 2.82 -8.92
N ARG A 323 -5.25 2.86 -8.89
CA ARG A 323 -6.08 2.92 -10.10
C ARG A 323 -7.11 4.04 -10.05
N ILE A 324 -7.23 4.74 -8.92
CA ILE A 324 -7.96 5.98 -8.82
C ILE A 324 -6.98 7.06 -8.32
N ASN A 325 -6.61 7.96 -9.21
CA ASN A 325 -5.87 9.17 -8.89
C ASN A 325 -6.87 10.26 -8.52
N TYR A 326 -7.11 10.40 -7.20
CA TYR A 326 -8.03 11.39 -6.67
C TYR A 326 -7.29 12.71 -6.44
N ILE A 327 -7.32 13.56 -7.46
CA ILE A 327 -6.53 14.78 -7.54
C ILE A 327 -7.29 15.91 -6.87
N LYS A 328 -6.66 16.54 -5.90
CA LYS A 328 -7.10 17.80 -5.32
C LYS A 328 -6.40 18.97 -6.01
N PRO A 329 -7.13 20.04 -6.36
CA PRO A 329 -6.52 21.20 -7.00
C PRO A 329 -5.61 21.96 -6.02
N PHE A 330 -4.58 22.59 -6.54
CA PHE A 330 -3.86 23.63 -5.83
C PHE A 330 -4.76 24.86 -5.70
N MET A 331 -4.95 25.34 -4.46
CA MET A 331 -5.77 26.51 -4.16
C MET A 331 -4.92 27.75 -3.84
N ILE A 332 -3.61 27.64 -4.00
CA ILE A 332 -2.65 28.75 -3.81
C ILE A 332 -1.87 28.89 -5.11
N PRO A 333 -1.85 30.08 -5.72
CA PRO A 333 -1.07 30.34 -6.91
C PRO A 333 0.42 30.02 -6.70
N GLN A 334 1.05 29.44 -7.69
CA GLN A 334 2.49 29.14 -7.69
C GLN A 334 3.14 29.68 -8.96
N GLU A 335 4.39 30.13 -8.82
CA GLU A 335 5.19 30.58 -9.96
C GLU A 335 4.57 31.73 -10.79
N GLY A 336 3.69 32.55 -10.17
CA GLY A 336 3.05 33.67 -10.85
C GLY A 336 1.92 33.31 -11.82
N ARG A 337 1.49 32.01 -11.82
CA ARG A 337 0.37 31.52 -12.62
C ARG A 337 -0.95 31.64 -11.83
N ASP A 338 -2.06 31.83 -12.53
CA ASP A 338 -3.39 31.73 -11.92
C ASP A 338 -3.73 30.29 -11.52
N ILE A 339 -4.79 30.12 -10.72
CA ILE A 339 -5.15 28.82 -10.16
C ILE A 339 -5.65 27.88 -11.26
N LEU A 340 -6.37 28.37 -12.26
CA LEU A 340 -6.88 27.54 -13.35
C LEU A 340 -5.73 27.02 -14.22
N GLU A 341 -4.84 27.89 -14.69
CA GLU A 341 -3.69 27.52 -15.52
C GLU A 341 -2.78 26.53 -14.80
N LEU A 342 -2.47 26.80 -13.52
CA LEU A 342 -1.65 25.93 -12.69
C LEU A 342 -2.24 24.51 -12.59
N ASN A 343 -3.54 24.40 -12.37
CA ASN A 343 -4.19 23.10 -12.20
C ASN A 343 -4.41 22.36 -13.52
N LEU A 344 -4.67 23.05 -14.61
CA LEU A 344 -4.75 22.43 -15.93
C LEU A 344 -3.40 21.83 -16.34
N ASP A 345 -2.29 22.56 -16.14
CA ASP A 345 -0.94 22.06 -16.38
C ASP A 345 -0.60 20.89 -15.46
N TYR A 346 -0.97 20.97 -14.18
CA TYR A 346 -0.77 19.90 -13.21
C TYR A 346 -1.45 18.60 -13.61
N VAL A 347 -2.74 18.68 -13.94
CA VAL A 347 -3.53 17.50 -14.32
C VAL A 347 -3.08 16.93 -15.66
N SER A 348 -2.81 17.78 -16.65
CA SER A 348 -2.29 17.33 -17.95
C SER A 348 -0.99 16.55 -17.81
N LYS A 349 -0.05 17.05 -17.01
CA LYS A 349 1.23 16.36 -16.76
C LYS A 349 1.06 15.02 -16.05
N ILE A 350 0.09 14.90 -15.13
CA ILE A 350 -0.22 13.60 -14.52
C ILE A 350 -0.78 12.65 -15.59
N ALA A 351 -1.73 13.13 -16.40
CA ALA A 351 -2.35 12.32 -17.45
C ALA A 351 -1.32 11.84 -18.49
N ASP A 352 -0.43 12.73 -18.92
CA ASP A 352 0.65 12.43 -19.86
C ASP A 352 1.62 11.38 -19.28
N ASP A 353 1.99 11.51 -17.98
CA ASP A 353 2.88 10.57 -17.32
C ASP A 353 2.24 9.18 -17.16
N VAL A 354 0.96 9.12 -16.79
CA VAL A 354 0.17 7.89 -16.72
C VAL A 354 0.16 7.16 -18.07
N GLN A 355 -0.11 7.90 -19.17
CA GLN A 355 -0.14 7.34 -20.51
C GLN A 355 1.26 6.94 -21.02
N ALA A 356 2.28 7.74 -20.73
CA ALA A 356 3.67 7.43 -21.09
C ALA A 356 4.18 6.13 -20.44
N ARG A 357 3.61 5.75 -19.29
CA ARG A 357 3.88 4.48 -18.59
C ARG A 357 3.06 3.31 -19.12
N GLY A 358 2.24 3.52 -20.15
CA GLY A 358 1.43 2.48 -20.79
C GLY A 358 0.06 2.24 -20.17
N TYR A 359 -0.36 3.06 -19.20
CA TYR A 359 -1.71 3.00 -18.66
C TYR A 359 -2.72 3.73 -19.57
N LYS A 360 -3.97 3.30 -19.51
CA LYS A 360 -5.11 3.93 -20.18
C LYS A 360 -5.84 4.84 -19.20
N LEU A 361 -6.40 5.94 -19.69
CA LEU A 361 -7.28 6.79 -18.89
C LEU A 361 -8.74 6.35 -19.08
N GLY A 362 -9.45 6.11 -17.97
CA GLY A 362 -10.84 5.65 -18.00
C GLY A 362 -11.33 5.20 -16.63
N PRO A 363 -12.42 4.42 -16.55
CA PRO A 363 -12.88 3.82 -15.30
C PRO A 363 -11.80 2.96 -14.66
N ALA A 364 -11.69 3.01 -13.34
CA ALA A 364 -10.63 2.34 -12.60
C ALA A 364 -10.53 0.84 -12.89
N GLY A 365 -9.35 0.38 -13.22
CA GLY A 365 -9.03 -1.03 -13.38
C GLY A 365 -9.18 -1.80 -12.06
N VAL A 366 -9.52 -3.08 -12.16
CA VAL A 366 -9.65 -3.99 -11.03
C VAL A 366 -8.96 -5.32 -11.33
N PHE A 367 -8.47 -6.00 -10.29
CA PHE A 367 -7.86 -7.33 -10.44
C PHE A 367 -8.93 -8.38 -10.76
N SER A 368 -9.09 -8.72 -12.04
CA SER A 368 -10.09 -9.68 -12.51
C SER A 368 -9.47 -10.84 -13.28
N LYS A 369 -9.97 -12.05 -13.03
CA LYS A 369 -9.70 -13.20 -13.91
C LYS A 369 -10.33 -12.97 -15.27
N ASN A 370 -9.78 -13.63 -16.29
CA ASN A 370 -10.41 -13.69 -17.59
C ASN A 370 -11.57 -14.72 -17.52
N THR A 371 -12.79 -14.22 -17.48
CA THR A 371 -13.99 -15.07 -17.54
C THR A 371 -14.52 -15.12 -18.97
N ALA A 372 -15.05 -16.29 -19.39
CA ALA A 372 -15.56 -16.48 -20.74
C ALA A 372 -16.71 -15.53 -21.10
N ASP A 373 -17.47 -15.06 -20.11
CA ASP A 373 -18.59 -14.14 -20.25
C ASP A 373 -18.22 -12.66 -20.01
N GLY A 374 -16.93 -12.37 -19.82
CA GLY A 374 -16.42 -11.01 -19.58
C GLY A 374 -16.79 -10.41 -18.22
N LYS A 375 -17.42 -11.19 -17.32
CA LYS A 375 -17.81 -10.70 -16.00
C LYS A 375 -16.61 -10.62 -15.07
N PHE A 376 -16.70 -9.72 -14.10
CA PHE A 376 -15.71 -9.60 -13.04
C PHE A 376 -15.67 -10.89 -12.20
N ALA A 377 -14.47 -11.41 -11.97
CA ALA A 377 -14.19 -12.46 -10.99
C ALA A 377 -12.85 -12.22 -10.33
N PRO A 378 -12.78 -12.22 -8.99
CA PRO A 378 -11.52 -12.00 -8.27
C PRO A 378 -10.53 -13.13 -8.57
N TYR A 379 -9.25 -12.82 -8.48
CA TYR A 379 -8.21 -13.82 -8.61
C TYR A 379 -7.90 -14.48 -7.27
N PHE A 380 -8.15 -15.76 -7.21
CA PHE A 380 -7.62 -16.67 -6.20
C PHE A 380 -6.98 -17.85 -6.91
N PRO A 381 -5.74 -18.23 -6.59
CA PRO A 381 -5.13 -19.44 -7.14
C PRO A 381 -5.94 -20.67 -6.74
N GLU A 382 -6.05 -21.63 -7.62
CA GLU A 382 -6.68 -22.90 -7.27
C GLU A 382 -5.93 -23.54 -6.10
N ARG A 383 -6.66 -23.90 -5.05
CA ARG A 383 -6.09 -24.43 -3.80
C ARG A 383 -5.20 -25.66 -4.02
N ALA A 384 -5.51 -26.47 -5.06
CA ALA A 384 -4.72 -27.64 -5.42
C ALA A 384 -3.26 -27.30 -5.77
N TRP A 385 -3.01 -26.18 -6.44
CA TRP A 385 -1.66 -25.74 -6.79
C TRP A 385 -0.83 -25.25 -5.60
N LEU A 386 -1.48 -24.89 -4.49
CA LEU A 386 -0.78 -24.50 -3.26
C LEU A 386 -0.18 -25.70 -2.51
N VAL A 387 -0.67 -26.92 -2.78
CA VAL A 387 -0.16 -28.15 -2.12
C VAL A 387 1.28 -28.45 -2.50
N PRO A 388 1.68 -28.56 -3.77
CA PRO A 388 3.09 -28.79 -4.13
C PRO A 388 4.01 -27.65 -3.65
N LEU A 389 3.52 -26.41 -3.60
CA LEU A 389 4.27 -25.31 -2.99
C LEU A 389 4.53 -25.53 -1.50
N ALA A 390 3.52 -25.98 -0.75
CA ALA A 390 3.69 -26.28 0.67
C ALA A 390 4.74 -27.36 0.91
N PHE A 391 4.72 -28.44 0.14
CA PHE A 391 5.76 -29.48 0.20
C PHE A 391 7.16 -28.94 -0.14
N ALA A 392 7.29 -28.09 -1.15
CA ALA A 392 8.56 -27.50 -1.55
C ALA A 392 9.13 -26.55 -0.48
N ILE A 393 8.30 -25.72 0.11
CA ILE A 393 8.70 -24.81 1.18
C ILE A 393 9.12 -25.58 2.43
N LEU A 394 8.33 -26.58 2.81
CA LEU A 394 8.66 -27.45 3.95
C LEU A 394 9.94 -28.25 3.69
N ALA A 395 10.18 -28.72 2.46
CA ALA A 395 11.42 -29.38 2.09
C ALA A 395 12.63 -28.46 2.31
N GLY A 396 12.53 -27.17 1.97
CA GLY A 396 13.56 -26.17 2.28
C GLY A 396 13.79 -26.03 3.79
N GLY A 397 12.71 -25.90 4.57
CA GLY A 397 12.77 -25.84 6.04
C GLY A 397 13.46 -27.07 6.66
N ILE A 398 13.07 -28.26 6.22
CA ILE A 398 13.66 -29.54 6.68
C ILE A 398 15.13 -29.66 6.27
N MET A 399 15.49 -29.19 5.08
CA MET A 399 16.88 -29.15 4.62
C MET A 399 17.72 -28.29 5.56
N TYR A 400 17.27 -27.09 5.90
CA TYR A 400 17.95 -26.22 6.85
C TYR A 400 18.09 -26.88 8.23
N LEU A 401 17.01 -27.45 8.78
CA LEU A 401 17.06 -28.18 10.06
C LEU A 401 18.02 -29.37 10.01
N THR A 402 18.12 -30.04 8.87
CA THR A 402 19.09 -31.14 8.68
C THR A 402 20.53 -30.64 8.70
N LEU A 403 20.81 -29.45 8.19
CA LEU A 403 22.12 -28.82 8.27
C LEU A 403 22.54 -28.48 9.71
N LEU A 404 21.56 -28.19 10.59
CA LEU A 404 21.78 -27.92 12.01
C LEU A 404 21.90 -29.21 12.83
N PHE A 405 20.96 -30.15 12.69
CA PHE A 405 20.75 -31.27 13.60
C PHE A 405 21.12 -32.63 13.00
N ASN A 406 21.63 -32.67 11.76
CA ASN A 406 22.01 -33.89 11.04
C ASN A 406 20.92 -34.98 11.00
N PHE A 407 19.67 -34.59 10.68
CA PHE A 407 18.55 -35.53 10.63
C PHE A 407 18.77 -36.66 9.63
N SER A 408 18.40 -37.90 10.03
CA SER A 408 18.40 -39.04 9.10
C SER A 408 17.37 -38.86 8.00
N LYS A 409 17.56 -39.53 6.83
CA LYS A 409 16.61 -39.47 5.72
C LYS A 409 15.18 -39.87 6.14
N LYS A 410 15.05 -40.85 7.05
CA LYS A 410 13.73 -41.26 7.57
C LYS A 410 13.03 -40.14 8.31
N ILE A 411 13.72 -39.40 9.17
CA ILE A 411 13.19 -38.25 9.90
C ILE A 411 12.78 -37.13 8.92
N GLN A 412 13.63 -36.83 7.91
CA GLN A 412 13.34 -35.85 6.90
C GLN A 412 12.01 -36.14 6.16
N TYR A 413 11.83 -37.39 5.71
CA TYR A 413 10.61 -37.80 4.99
C TYR A 413 9.38 -37.84 5.92
N MET A 414 9.55 -38.26 7.16
CA MET A 414 8.46 -38.24 8.15
C MET A 414 7.98 -36.80 8.40
N LEU A 415 8.91 -35.87 8.65
CA LEU A 415 8.58 -34.46 8.85
C LEU A 415 7.93 -33.83 7.63
N LEU A 416 8.43 -34.18 6.42
CA LEU A 416 7.86 -33.69 5.19
C LEU A 416 6.43 -34.20 4.96
N LEU A 417 6.19 -35.47 5.20
CA LEU A 417 4.88 -36.09 5.03
C LEU A 417 3.87 -35.54 6.03
N THR A 418 4.21 -35.51 7.32
CA THR A 418 3.32 -35.01 8.37
C THR A 418 3.03 -33.52 8.20
N GLY A 419 4.05 -32.69 8.01
CA GLY A 419 3.89 -31.25 7.75
C GLY A 419 3.13 -30.98 6.46
N GLY A 420 3.43 -31.73 5.39
CA GLY A 420 2.75 -31.60 4.09
C GLY A 420 1.28 -31.99 4.17
N ILE A 421 0.91 -33.06 4.88
CA ILE A 421 -0.49 -33.45 5.08
C ILE A 421 -1.24 -32.35 5.87
N VAL A 422 -0.68 -31.88 6.97
CA VAL A 422 -1.31 -30.81 7.78
C VAL A 422 -1.52 -29.55 6.93
N ALA A 423 -0.49 -29.11 6.20
CA ALA A 423 -0.60 -27.96 5.32
C ALA A 423 -1.66 -28.19 4.21
N SER A 424 -1.69 -29.37 3.59
CA SER A 424 -2.65 -29.71 2.55
C SER A 424 -4.09 -29.67 3.05
N VAL A 425 -4.36 -30.25 4.23
CA VAL A 425 -5.70 -30.26 4.82
C VAL A 425 -6.17 -28.83 5.12
N THR A 426 -5.30 -28.00 5.70
CA THR A 426 -5.65 -26.61 6.03
C THR A 426 -5.88 -25.76 4.78
N LEU A 427 -5.05 -25.93 3.73
CA LEU A 427 -5.18 -25.21 2.47
C LEU A 427 -6.45 -25.61 1.70
N LEU A 428 -6.74 -26.90 1.61
CA LEU A 428 -7.86 -27.41 0.81
C LEU A 428 -9.22 -27.20 1.49
N LYS A 429 -9.32 -27.46 2.81
CA LYS A 429 -10.60 -27.39 3.52
C LYS A 429 -10.94 -26.01 4.09
N PHE A 430 -9.96 -25.30 4.65
CA PHE A 430 -10.19 -24.07 5.43
C PHE A 430 -9.71 -22.78 4.75
N GLY A 431 -9.29 -22.83 3.46
CA GLY A 431 -8.74 -21.67 2.77
C GLY A 431 -7.35 -21.23 3.25
N GLY A 432 -6.97 -21.62 4.47
CA GLY A 432 -5.62 -21.64 5.02
C GLY A 432 -4.84 -20.32 5.01
N ILE A 433 -5.45 -19.16 5.25
CA ILE A 433 -4.73 -17.86 5.27
C ILE A 433 -3.54 -17.92 6.24
N LEU A 434 -3.73 -18.42 7.46
CA LEU A 434 -2.64 -18.59 8.43
C LEU A 434 -1.56 -19.53 7.90
N THR A 435 -1.94 -20.66 7.31
CA THR A 435 -1.00 -21.63 6.72
C THR A 435 -0.19 -21.00 5.59
N ARG A 436 -0.84 -20.22 4.71
CA ARG A 436 -0.17 -19.48 3.63
C ARG A 436 0.83 -18.46 4.20
N GLN A 437 0.47 -17.72 5.23
CA GLN A 437 1.37 -16.76 5.90
C GLN A 437 2.56 -17.47 6.58
N LEU A 438 2.34 -18.62 7.23
CA LEU A 438 3.44 -19.42 7.82
C LEU A 438 4.37 -20.00 6.75
N LEU A 439 3.83 -20.52 5.67
CA LEU A 439 4.62 -21.00 4.53
C LEU A 439 5.44 -19.87 3.91
N ALA A 440 4.84 -18.70 3.71
CA ALA A 440 5.54 -17.51 3.24
C ALA A 440 6.66 -17.08 4.21
N LEU A 441 6.44 -17.17 5.54
CA LEU A 441 7.47 -16.89 6.54
C LEU A 441 8.65 -17.87 6.44
N ILE A 442 8.38 -19.17 6.30
CA ILE A 442 9.42 -20.17 6.10
C ILE A 442 10.20 -19.89 4.82
N ALA A 443 9.50 -19.63 3.70
CA ALA A 443 10.14 -19.33 2.44
C ALA A 443 11.01 -18.06 2.52
N ALA A 444 10.49 -16.98 3.12
CA ALA A 444 11.20 -15.71 3.22
C ALA A 444 12.42 -15.75 4.15
N THR A 445 12.44 -16.65 5.12
CA THR A 445 13.52 -16.73 6.10
C THR A 445 14.55 -17.80 5.79
N VAL A 446 14.11 -18.98 5.33
CA VAL A 446 14.99 -20.13 5.15
C VAL A 446 15.76 -20.10 3.83
N PHE A 447 15.13 -19.67 2.72
CA PHE A 447 15.80 -19.73 1.41
C PHE A 447 16.98 -18.76 1.27
N PRO A 448 16.94 -17.51 1.77
CA PRO A 448 18.15 -16.67 1.81
C PRO A 448 19.28 -17.29 2.61
N VAL A 449 18.94 -17.97 3.71
CA VAL A 449 19.91 -18.67 4.56
C VAL A 449 20.50 -19.86 3.83
N LEU A 450 19.68 -20.72 3.20
CA LEU A 450 20.15 -21.85 2.40
C LEU A 450 21.06 -21.40 1.25
N SER A 451 20.70 -20.31 0.58
CA SER A 451 21.53 -19.67 -0.44
C SER A 451 22.93 -19.37 0.11
N MET A 452 23.00 -18.68 1.24
CA MET A 452 24.28 -18.33 1.86
C MET A 452 25.04 -19.55 2.42
N THR A 453 24.34 -20.59 2.90
CA THR A 453 25.03 -21.83 3.33
C THR A 453 25.73 -22.52 2.17
N VAL A 454 25.08 -22.59 1.00
CA VAL A 454 25.67 -23.15 -0.23
C VAL A 454 26.91 -22.34 -0.64
N ILE A 455 26.82 -21.02 -0.61
CA ILE A 455 27.92 -20.12 -0.99
C ILE A 455 29.10 -20.23 -0.03
N VAL A 456 28.86 -20.25 1.27
CA VAL A 456 29.93 -20.39 2.27
C VAL A 456 30.62 -21.76 2.13
N GLU A 457 29.89 -22.83 1.89
CA GLU A 457 30.50 -24.16 1.62
C GLU A 457 31.31 -24.15 0.32
N LEU A 458 30.88 -23.42 -0.71
CA LEU A 458 31.61 -23.24 -1.95
C LEU A 458 32.92 -22.48 -1.72
N TRP A 459 32.91 -21.41 -0.90
CA TRP A 459 34.16 -20.73 -0.51
C TRP A 459 35.12 -21.66 0.25
N GLU A 460 34.62 -22.46 1.18
CA GLU A 460 35.41 -23.42 1.91
C GLU A 460 36.07 -24.49 0.99
N PHE A 461 35.38 -24.88 -0.06
CA PHE A 461 35.90 -25.80 -1.07
C PHE A 461 36.99 -25.14 -1.94
N CYS A 462 36.77 -23.90 -2.38
CA CYS A 462 37.65 -23.19 -3.30
C CYS A 462 38.87 -22.55 -2.62
N LYS A 463 38.90 -22.38 -1.30
CA LYS A 463 39.95 -21.62 -0.58
C LYS A 463 41.35 -22.22 -0.63
N LYS A 464 41.50 -23.47 -1.10
CA LYS A 464 42.82 -24.18 -1.19
C LYS A 464 43.80 -23.46 -2.14
N ASN A 465 43.28 -22.70 -3.11
CA ASN A 465 44.07 -21.88 -4.02
C ASN A 465 43.85 -20.42 -3.63
N THR A 466 44.77 -19.75 -2.94
CA THR A 466 44.69 -18.33 -2.62
C THR A 466 44.75 -17.48 -3.90
N PRO A 467 43.63 -17.06 -4.48
CA PRO A 467 43.63 -16.32 -5.73
C PRO A 467 44.10 -14.88 -5.48
N ASN A 468 44.56 -14.23 -6.56
CA ASN A 468 44.80 -12.79 -6.52
C ASN A 468 43.44 -12.01 -6.41
N THR A 469 43.50 -10.74 -6.04
CA THR A 469 42.28 -9.91 -5.80
C THR A 469 41.33 -9.89 -6.99
N LEU A 470 41.85 -9.84 -8.24
CA LEU A 470 41.02 -9.86 -9.44
C LEU A 470 40.23 -11.18 -9.59
N LYS A 471 40.88 -12.33 -9.35
CA LYS A 471 40.21 -13.62 -9.39
C LYS A 471 39.16 -13.77 -8.28
N ILE A 472 39.40 -13.16 -7.10
CA ILE A 472 38.39 -13.10 -6.03
C ILE A 472 37.19 -12.28 -6.47
N ILE A 473 37.39 -11.10 -7.07
CA ILE A 473 36.30 -10.25 -7.58
C ILE A 473 35.45 -11.02 -8.61
N ILE A 474 36.08 -11.61 -9.62
CA ILE A 474 35.38 -12.39 -10.66
C ILE A 474 34.60 -13.54 -10.03
N SER A 475 35.24 -14.27 -9.09
CA SER A 475 34.58 -15.37 -8.38
C SER A 475 33.39 -14.91 -7.54
N ALA A 476 33.54 -13.80 -6.81
CA ALA A 476 32.46 -13.23 -6.00
C ALA A 476 31.28 -12.74 -6.85
N THR A 477 31.54 -12.22 -8.04
CA THR A 477 30.47 -11.73 -8.93
C THR A 477 29.54 -12.85 -9.37
N TRP A 478 30.05 -13.96 -9.91
CA TRP A 478 29.17 -15.07 -10.32
C TRP A 478 28.56 -15.79 -9.10
N GLN A 479 29.27 -15.85 -7.98
CA GLN A 479 28.75 -16.45 -6.74
C GLN A 479 27.63 -15.61 -6.13
N LEU A 480 27.70 -14.27 -6.23
CA LEU A 480 26.60 -13.40 -5.86
C LEU A 480 25.39 -13.63 -6.78
N ALA A 481 25.60 -13.75 -8.11
CA ALA A 481 24.52 -14.10 -9.02
C ALA A 481 23.85 -15.43 -8.65
N LEU A 482 24.65 -16.46 -8.30
CA LEU A 482 24.13 -17.73 -7.81
C LEU A 482 23.35 -17.56 -6.50
N ALA A 483 23.85 -16.77 -5.56
CA ALA A 483 23.16 -16.49 -4.30
C ALA A 483 21.81 -15.80 -4.53
N VAL A 484 21.76 -14.81 -5.42
CA VAL A 484 20.53 -14.13 -5.84
C VAL A 484 19.53 -15.12 -6.45
N ILE A 485 19.95 -15.95 -7.40
CA ILE A 485 19.11 -16.98 -8.03
C ILE A 485 18.52 -17.92 -7.00
N LEU A 486 19.35 -18.44 -6.08
CA LEU A 486 18.88 -19.33 -5.02
C LEU A 486 17.91 -18.64 -4.04
N SER A 487 18.14 -17.36 -3.74
CA SER A 487 17.23 -16.58 -2.90
C SER A 487 15.90 -16.27 -3.62
N LEU A 488 15.93 -16.05 -4.95
CA LEU A 488 14.73 -15.86 -5.77
C LEU A 488 13.80 -17.08 -5.79
N ILE A 489 14.31 -18.30 -5.50
CA ILE A 489 13.41 -19.46 -5.30
C ILE A 489 12.46 -19.21 -4.13
N GLY A 490 12.98 -18.77 -2.99
CA GLY A 490 12.15 -18.41 -1.84
C GLY A 490 11.23 -17.22 -2.11
N ALA A 491 11.73 -16.21 -2.83
CA ALA A 491 10.96 -15.06 -3.26
C ALA A 491 9.77 -15.44 -4.16
N SER A 492 9.99 -16.33 -5.13
CA SER A 492 8.95 -16.87 -6.01
C SER A 492 7.87 -17.62 -5.21
N PHE A 493 8.27 -18.39 -4.20
CA PHE A 493 7.33 -19.07 -3.31
C PHE A 493 6.48 -18.10 -2.50
N VAL A 494 7.08 -17.04 -1.93
CA VAL A 494 6.35 -15.99 -1.20
C VAL A 494 5.30 -15.35 -2.12
N ALA A 495 5.72 -14.92 -3.30
CA ALA A 495 4.83 -14.27 -4.27
C ALA A 495 3.68 -15.17 -4.72
N ALA A 496 3.92 -16.48 -4.90
CA ALA A 496 2.91 -17.44 -5.33
C ALA A 496 1.93 -17.83 -4.20
N VAL A 497 2.45 -18.08 -2.99
CA VAL A 497 1.63 -18.51 -1.85
C VAL A 497 0.69 -17.39 -1.38
N LEU A 498 1.14 -16.13 -1.41
CA LEU A 498 0.32 -14.97 -1.03
C LEU A 498 -0.40 -14.32 -2.21
N GLY A 499 -0.21 -14.83 -3.44
CA GLY A 499 -0.68 -14.21 -4.67
C GLY A 499 -2.19 -14.35 -4.88
N ASP A 500 -3.01 -13.45 -4.35
CA ASP A 500 -4.43 -13.33 -4.68
C ASP A 500 -4.94 -11.87 -4.55
N SER A 501 -6.18 -11.63 -4.96
CA SER A 501 -6.77 -10.29 -4.97
C SER A 501 -6.81 -9.64 -3.59
N SER A 502 -6.99 -10.38 -2.49
CA SER A 502 -7.04 -9.81 -1.15
C SER A 502 -5.69 -9.25 -0.71
N PHE A 503 -4.61 -9.96 -1.04
CA PHE A 503 -3.23 -9.52 -0.76
C PHE A 503 -2.75 -8.44 -1.75
N PHE A 504 -3.13 -8.50 -3.05
CA PHE A 504 -2.75 -7.44 -4.02
C PHE A 504 -3.33 -6.09 -3.63
N LEU A 505 -4.54 -6.09 -3.09
CA LEU A 505 -5.22 -4.91 -2.58
C LEU A 505 -4.74 -4.50 -1.17
N GLU A 506 -3.95 -5.33 -0.47
CA GLU A 506 -3.58 -5.16 0.94
C GLU A 506 -4.80 -5.12 1.89
N ILE A 507 -5.88 -5.78 1.52
CA ILE A 507 -7.00 -6.08 2.43
C ILE A 507 -6.52 -7.11 3.45
N ASP A 508 -5.95 -8.22 2.97
CA ASP A 508 -5.15 -9.13 3.78
C ASP A 508 -3.68 -8.71 3.78
N ILE A 509 -3.08 -8.66 4.98
CA ILE A 509 -1.70 -8.24 5.16
C ILE A 509 -0.85 -9.40 5.62
N TYR A 510 0.35 -9.51 5.05
CA TYR A 510 1.34 -10.45 5.53
C TYR A 510 1.89 -10.03 6.90
N LYS A 511 1.45 -10.71 7.97
CA LYS A 511 1.80 -10.38 9.36
C LYS A 511 3.24 -10.73 9.75
N GLY A 512 3.96 -11.51 8.94
CA GLY A 512 5.31 -11.99 9.20
C GLY A 512 6.45 -11.03 8.86
N VAL A 513 6.20 -9.87 8.27
CA VAL A 513 7.23 -8.97 7.69
C VAL A 513 8.35 -8.63 8.66
N LYS A 514 8.04 -8.31 9.92
CA LYS A 514 9.08 -7.97 10.92
C LYS A 514 10.01 -9.15 11.23
N LEU A 515 9.49 -10.37 11.26
CA LEU A 515 10.28 -11.58 11.51
C LEU A 515 11.22 -11.92 10.36
N THR A 516 10.85 -11.58 9.12
CA THR A 516 11.69 -11.81 7.94
C THR A 516 12.98 -11.01 7.94
N PHE A 517 13.10 -9.95 8.76
CA PHE A 517 14.35 -9.21 8.95
C PHE A 517 15.29 -9.88 9.95
N ILE A 518 14.75 -10.45 11.02
CA ILE A 518 15.50 -10.92 12.17
C ILE A 518 15.88 -12.40 12.00
N LEU A 519 14.93 -13.24 11.57
CA LEU A 519 15.14 -14.68 11.50
C LEU A 519 16.28 -15.11 10.57
N PRO A 520 16.47 -14.57 9.35
CA PRO A 520 17.59 -14.97 8.52
C PRO A 520 18.95 -14.73 9.17
N VAL A 521 19.09 -13.61 9.91
CA VAL A 521 20.32 -13.26 10.64
C VAL A 521 20.58 -14.27 11.76
N LEU A 522 19.57 -14.63 12.52
CA LEU A 522 19.68 -15.63 13.58
C LEU A 522 19.98 -17.02 13.00
N LEU A 523 19.26 -17.42 11.98
CA LEU A 523 19.41 -18.74 11.36
C LEU A 523 20.81 -18.94 10.76
N ILE A 524 21.33 -17.96 10.00
CA ILE A 524 22.69 -18.06 9.44
C ILE A 524 23.76 -18.05 10.53
N SER A 525 23.57 -17.26 11.59
CA SER A 525 24.49 -17.23 12.73
C SER A 525 24.55 -18.58 13.46
N LEU A 526 23.39 -19.19 13.72
CA LEU A 526 23.29 -20.52 14.33
C LEU A 526 23.97 -21.58 13.46
N TRP A 527 23.69 -21.59 12.15
CA TRP A 527 24.33 -22.52 11.23
C TRP A 527 25.85 -22.31 11.16
N TYR A 528 26.30 -21.05 11.11
CA TYR A 528 27.73 -20.75 11.03
C TYR A 528 28.47 -21.19 12.29
N MET A 529 27.91 -20.94 13.49
CA MET A 529 28.48 -21.42 14.77
C MET A 529 28.42 -22.93 14.91
N GLN A 530 27.41 -23.61 14.36
CA GLN A 530 27.37 -25.08 14.34
C GLN A 530 28.42 -25.64 13.40
N ARG A 531 28.77 -24.93 12.33
CA ARG A 531 29.68 -25.43 11.28
C ARG A 531 31.14 -25.11 11.54
N PHE A 532 31.41 -23.92 12.08
CA PHE A 532 32.77 -23.38 12.26
C PHE A 532 33.04 -23.00 13.70
N ASN A 533 34.33 -23.11 14.05
CA ASN A 533 34.83 -22.66 15.35
C ASN A 533 35.04 -21.14 15.32
N VAL A 534 34.17 -20.37 15.95
CA VAL A 534 34.21 -18.89 15.96
C VAL A 534 34.79 -18.36 17.27
N LEU A 535 34.36 -18.90 18.41
CA LEU A 535 34.69 -18.41 19.76
C LEU A 535 35.48 -19.42 20.62
N SER A 536 35.81 -20.58 20.10
CA SER A 536 36.54 -21.61 20.84
C SER A 536 37.86 -21.99 20.14
N LYS A 537 38.94 -22.17 20.91
CA LYS A 537 40.22 -22.61 20.36
C LYS A 537 40.23 -24.14 20.28
N GLY A 538 40.54 -24.70 19.10
CA GLY A 538 40.89 -26.12 18.92
C GLY A 538 39.75 -27.15 18.83
N GLN A 539 38.47 -26.74 18.80
CA GLN A 539 37.32 -27.66 18.66
C GLN A 539 36.51 -27.39 17.39
N ILE A 540 35.83 -28.42 16.87
CA ILE A 540 34.89 -28.30 15.77
C ILE A 540 33.70 -27.46 16.26
N GLY A 541 33.12 -26.63 15.38
CA GLY A 541 31.96 -25.78 15.72
C GLY A 541 30.82 -26.57 16.37
N ASN A 542 30.33 -26.09 17.50
CA ASN A 542 29.17 -26.62 18.21
C ASN A 542 28.49 -25.48 18.95
N ILE A 543 27.19 -25.25 18.65
CA ILE A 543 26.41 -24.19 19.25
C ILE A 543 26.46 -24.23 20.78
N ALA A 544 26.30 -25.38 21.39
CA ALA A 544 26.31 -25.51 22.86
C ALA A 544 27.66 -25.06 23.48
N VAL A 545 28.78 -25.38 22.82
CA VAL A 545 30.11 -24.93 23.26
C VAL A 545 30.27 -23.42 23.09
N HIS A 546 29.80 -22.87 21.96
CA HIS A 546 29.84 -21.43 21.73
C HIS A 546 28.99 -20.67 22.73
N LEU A 547 27.77 -21.13 23.03
CA LEU A 547 26.92 -20.55 24.06
C LEU A 547 27.55 -20.62 25.45
N LYS A 548 28.12 -21.79 25.83
CA LYS A 548 28.83 -21.94 27.09
C LYS A 548 29.99 -20.94 27.19
N ASN A 549 30.82 -20.84 26.15
CA ASN A 549 31.93 -19.89 26.12
C ASN A 549 31.48 -18.45 26.16
N PHE A 550 30.43 -18.12 25.45
CA PHE A 550 29.81 -16.76 25.46
C PHE A 550 29.36 -16.40 26.89
N PHE A 551 28.59 -17.26 27.55
CA PHE A 551 28.09 -17.00 28.91
C PHE A 551 29.18 -17.08 29.99
N SER A 552 30.31 -17.73 29.71
CA SER A 552 31.46 -17.78 30.62
C SER A 552 32.50 -16.67 30.38
N THR A 553 32.30 -15.85 29.33
CA THR A 553 33.22 -14.77 29.01
C THR A 553 33.06 -13.61 30.01
N ARG A 554 34.17 -13.15 30.59
CA ARG A 554 34.18 -11.98 31.47
C ARG A 554 33.79 -10.72 30.68
N ILE A 555 32.78 -9.99 31.13
CA ILE A 555 32.34 -8.76 30.51
C ILE A 555 33.38 -7.67 30.82
N THR A 556 33.92 -7.06 29.80
CA THR A 556 34.82 -5.90 29.90
C THR A 556 34.13 -4.65 29.36
N VAL A 557 34.64 -3.45 29.67
CA VAL A 557 34.14 -2.19 29.14
C VAL A 557 34.13 -2.20 27.60
N LYS A 558 35.09 -2.88 26.95
CA LYS A 558 35.11 -3.04 25.50
C LYS A 558 33.88 -3.80 24.98
N HIS A 559 33.43 -4.85 25.69
CA HIS A 559 32.21 -5.60 25.33
C HIS A 559 30.95 -4.76 25.51
N VAL A 560 30.86 -3.96 26.56
CA VAL A 560 29.71 -3.07 26.81
C VAL A 560 29.65 -1.98 25.74
N ALA A 561 30.77 -1.35 25.40
CA ALA A 561 30.84 -0.35 24.33
C ALA A 561 30.44 -0.95 22.98
N PHE A 562 30.94 -2.15 22.65
CA PHE A 562 30.56 -2.84 21.39
C PHE A 562 29.08 -3.18 21.35
N LEU A 563 28.50 -3.69 22.44
CA LEU A 563 27.07 -3.98 22.56
C LEU A 563 26.23 -2.70 22.46
N GLY A 564 26.71 -1.58 23.02
CA GLY A 564 26.07 -0.28 22.88
C GLY A 564 25.98 0.19 21.41
N VAL A 565 27.12 0.08 20.69
CA VAL A 565 27.15 0.39 19.26
C VAL A 565 26.24 -0.55 18.47
N LEU A 566 26.28 -1.83 18.77
CA LEU A 566 25.42 -2.83 18.09
C LEU A 566 23.94 -2.57 18.36
N ALA A 567 23.57 -2.25 19.60
CA ALA A 567 22.20 -1.89 19.96
C ALA A 567 21.73 -0.61 19.27
N PHE A 568 22.59 0.40 19.15
CA PHE A 568 22.30 1.64 18.41
C PHE A 568 22.10 1.37 16.91
N VAL A 569 22.98 0.57 16.29
CA VAL A 569 22.82 0.16 14.88
C VAL A 569 21.54 -0.64 14.69
N ALA A 570 21.25 -1.60 15.61
CA ALA A 570 20.01 -2.38 15.56
C ALA A 570 18.77 -1.51 15.74
N TYR A 571 18.81 -0.51 16.64
CA TYR A 571 17.73 0.46 16.82
C TYR A 571 17.44 1.25 15.52
N ILE A 572 18.48 1.78 14.86
CA ILE A 572 18.32 2.47 13.58
C ILE A 572 17.79 1.51 12.53
N PHE A 573 18.34 0.29 12.45
CA PHE A 573 17.96 -0.72 11.45
C PHE A 573 16.49 -1.15 11.60
N VAL A 574 16.04 -1.41 12.83
CA VAL A 574 14.65 -1.81 13.13
C VAL A 574 13.71 -0.61 13.02
N GLY A 575 14.09 0.55 13.54
CA GLY A 575 13.30 1.78 13.46
C GLY A 575 13.08 2.28 12.03
N ARG A 576 14.00 1.97 11.11
CA ARG A 576 13.89 2.27 9.67
C ARG A 576 13.29 1.12 8.85
N SER A 577 13.04 -0.03 9.46
CA SER A 577 12.52 -1.23 8.78
C SER A 577 11.00 -1.35 8.82
N GLY A 578 10.31 -0.47 9.52
CA GLY A 578 8.86 -0.45 9.64
C GLY A 578 8.32 0.90 9.20
N HIS A 579 7.03 0.95 9.01
CA HIS A 579 6.31 2.17 8.67
C HIS A 579 6.12 3.14 9.86
N THR A 580 6.84 2.93 10.94
CA THR A 580 6.89 3.86 12.08
C THR A 580 7.93 4.94 11.78
N ALA A 581 7.47 6.17 11.65
CA ALA A 581 8.27 7.38 11.42
C ALA A 581 9.16 7.74 12.64
N GLY A 582 10.08 6.85 13.02
CA GLY A 582 10.89 7.04 14.23
C GLY A 582 12.28 7.66 14.00
N VAL A 583 12.85 7.50 12.81
CA VAL A 583 14.22 7.98 12.52
C VAL A 583 14.22 8.79 11.22
N PRO A 584 14.59 10.08 11.26
CA PRO A 584 14.60 10.93 10.07
C PRO A 584 15.61 10.44 9.03
N VAL A 585 15.25 10.59 7.75
CA VAL A 585 16.10 10.21 6.62
C VAL A 585 17.07 11.37 6.32
N PRO A 586 18.40 11.15 6.25
CA PRO A 586 19.36 12.17 5.88
C PRO A 586 19.11 12.74 4.48
N ALA A 587 19.33 14.05 4.30
CA ALA A 587 19.11 14.72 3.03
C ALA A 587 19.90 14.11 1.85
N LEU A 588 21.13 13.61 2.10
CA LEU A 588 21.95 12.92 1.11
C LEU A 588 21.28 11.62 0.62
N GLU A 589 20.68 10.86 1.54
CA GLU A 589 19.96 9.63 1.21
C GLU A 589 18.71 9.94 0.36
N ILE A 590 17.99 11.02 0.68
CA ILE A 590 16.83 11.46 -0.12
C ILE A 590 17.28 11.80 -1.56
N LYS A 591 18.37 12.55 -1.72
CA LYS A 591 18.92 12.89 -3.03
C LYS A 591 19.35 11.64 -3.81
N MET A 592 20.01 10.69 -3.15
CA MET A 592 20.41 9.43 -3.76
C MET A 592 19.18 8.60 -4.19
N ARG A 593 18.15 8.53 -3.36
CA ARG A 593 16.89 7.85 -3.70
C ARG A 593 16.24 8.45 -4.94
N LEU A 594 16.14 9.77 -4.99
CA LEU A 594 15.58 10.49 -6.13
C LEU A 594 16.39 10.24 -7.41
N PHE A 595 17.72 10.24 -7.31
CA PHE A 595 18.58 9.93 -8.45
C PHE A 595 18.36 8.51 -8.97
N LEU A 596 18.32 7.51 -8.09
CA LEU A 596 18.09 6.11 -8.48
C LEU A 596 16.67 5.90 -9.06
N GLU A 597 15.65 6.60 -8.54
CA GLU A 597 14.28 6.57 -9.07
C GLU A 597 14.19 7.15 -10.50
N GLN A 598 15.06 8.10 -10.84
CA GLN A 598 15.12 8.66 -12.19
C GLN A 598 15.90 7.79 -13.18
N MET A 599 16.90 7.05 -12.70
CA MET A 599 17.80 6.27 -13.54
C MET A 599 17.36 4.82 -13.76
N MET A 600 16.52 4.28 -12.88
CA MET A 600 16.16 2.86 -12.85
C MET A 600 14.64 2.70 -12.86
N TYR A 601 14.14 1.73 -13.60
CA TYR A 601 12.71 1.38 -13.61
C TYR A 601 12.21 0.95 -12.22
N ALA A 602 13.01 0.16 -11.49
CA ALA A 602 12.66 -0.32 -10.16
C ALA A 602 13.81 -0.05 -9.19
N ARG A 603 13.70 1.01 -8.37
CA ARG A 603 14.74 1.35 -7.39
C ARG A 603 15.07 0.18 -6.47
N PRO A 604 16.33 -0.29 -6.43
CA PRO A 604 16.74 -1.34 -5.50
C PRO A 604 16.74 -0.85 -4.06
N ARG A 605 16.64 -1.77 -3.10
CA ARG A 605 16.65 -1.43 -1.68
C ARG A 605 18.06 -1.16 -1.16
N GLU A 606 18.24 -0.10 -0.37
CA GLU A 606 19.55 0.27 0.18
C GLU A 606 20.20 -0.88 0.97
N LYS A 607 19.41 -1.69 1.68
CA LYS A 607 19.91 -2.85 2.43
C LYS A 607 20.55 -3.91 1.53
N GLU A 608 20.14 -4.02 0.28
CA GLU A 608 20.71 -4.95 -0.70
C GLU A 608 22.03 -4.42 -1.26
N PHE A 609 21.98 -3.27 -1.95
CA PHE A 609 23.13 -2.78 -2.72
C PHE A 609 24.18 -2.04 -1.88
N MET A 610 23.81 -1.38 -0.77
CA MET A 610 24.76 -0.65 0.08
C MET A 610 25.38 -1.53 1.17
N ILE A 611 24.64 -2.51 1.69
CA ILE A 611 25.07 -3.33 2.84
C ILE A 611 25.32 -4.78 2.41
N GLY A 612 24.29 -5.43 1.88
CA GLY A 612 24.30 -6.87 1.67
C GLY A 612 25.29 -7.35 0.63
N HIS A 613 25.24 -6.79 -0.57
CA HIS A 613 26.10 -7.19 -1.67
C HIS A 613 27.56 -6.78 -1.47
N PRO A 614 27.90 -5.57 -0.97
CA PRO A 614 29.28 -5.26 -0.58
C PRO A 614 29.79 -6.17 0.54
N ALA A 615 28.97 -6.48 1.56
CA ALA A 615 29.36 -7.44 2.59
C ALA A 615 29.60 -8.84 2.03
N PHE A 616 28.86 -9.26 0.99
CA PHE A 616 29.09 -10.53 0.31
C PHE A 616 30.47 -10.59 -0.36
N TYR A 617 30.85 -9.54 -1.09
CA TYR A 617 32.18 -9.46 -1.71
C TYR A 617 33.29 -9.46 -0.67
N LEU A 618 33.11 -8.72 0.43
CA LEU A 618 34.06 -8.70 1.54
C LEU A 618 34.12 -10.06 2.27
N ALA A 619 32.97 -10.76 2.40
CA ALA A 619 32.94 -12.12 2.97
C ALA A 619 33.68 -13.12 2.09
N ALA A 620 33.52 -13.05 0.77
CA ALA A 620 34.28 -13.85 -0.17
C ALA A 620 35.80 -13.55 -0.06
N PHE A 621 36.18 -12.26 -0.04
CA PHE A 621 37.55 -11.83 0.15
C PHE A 621 38.14 -12.36 1.46
N ALA A 622 37.42 -12.22 2.57
CA ALA A 622 37.82 -12.71 3.88
C ALA A 622 37.97 -14.25 3.91
N ALA A 623 37.06 -14.97 3.24
CA ALA A 623 37.14 -16.44 3.15
C ALA A 623 38.35 -16.89 2.34
N TYR A 624 38.60 -16.32 1.16
CA TYR A 624 39.75 -16.65 0.32
C TYR A 624 41.11 -16.23 0.94
N LYS A 625 41.13 -15.11 1.69
CA LYS A 625 42.32 -14.64 2.42
C LYS A 625 42.44 -15.27 3.82
N GLN A 626 41.57 -16.20 4.18
CA GLN A 626 41.58 -16.92 5.45
C GLN A 626 41.60 -16.01 6.68
N ALA A 627 40.82 -14.90 6.62
CA ALA A 627 40.68 -14.01 7.76
C ALA A 627 40.07 -14.73 9.00
N PRO A 628 40.19 -14.18 10.22
CA PRO A 628 39.60 -14.76 11.42
C PRO A 628 38.10 -15.07 11.26
N ARG A 629 37.66 -16.23 11.77
CA ARG A 629 36.29 -16.73 11.59
C ARG A 629 35.21 -15.79 12.08
N LEU A 630 35.48 -14.99 13.10
CA LEU A 630 34.54 -13.99 13.58
C LEU A 630 34.22 -12.92 12.52
N TRP A 631 35.26 -12.40 11.85
CA TRP A 631 35.08 -11.44 10.77
C TRP A 631 34.33 -12.04 9.58
N GLN A 632 34.67 -13.27 9.22
CA GLN A 632 33.95 -13.98 8.17
C GLN A 632 32.47 -14.13 8.53
N MET A 633 32.16 -14.53 9.78
CA MET A 633 30.77 -14.66 10.26
C MET A 633 30.01 -13.34 10.18
N LEU A 634 30.60 -12.24 10.66
CA LEU A 634 29.96 -10.92 10.63
C LEU A 634 29.65 -10.45 9.19
N LEU A 635 30.58 -10.70 8.27
CA LEU A 635 30.39 -10.37 6.85
C LEU A 635 29.34 -11.28 6.18
N VAL A 636 29.30 -12.57 6.53
CA VAL A 636 28.26 -13.50 6.06
C VAL A 636 26.90 -13.09 6.58
N VAL A 637 26.78 -12.64 7.83
CA VAL A 637 25.55 -12.07 8.39
C VAL A 637 25.12 -10.83 7.59
N GLY A 638 26.05 -9.91 7.32
CA GLY A 638 25.78 -8.74 6.48
C GLY A 638 25.31 -9.12 5.07
N ALA A 639 25.95 -10.10 4.43
CA ALA A 639 25.54 -10.63 3.14
C ALA A 639 24.13 -11.25 3.19
N THR A 640 23.80 -11.97 4.28
CA THR A 640 22.47 -12.57 4.47
C THR A 640 21.38 -11.53 4.63
N ILE A 641 21.67 -10.36 5.23
CA ILE A 641 20.73 -9.23 5.28
C ILE A 641 20.33 -8.81 3.86
N GLY A 642 21.27 -8.75 2.92
CA GLY A 642 20.97 -8.43 1.52
C GLY A 642 20.06 -9.47 0.86
N GLN A 643 20.38 -10.75 1.02
CA GLN A 643 19.58 -11.84 0.45
C GLN A 643 18.16 -11.89 1.08
N GLY A 644 18.05 -11.65 2.39
CA GLY A 644 16.77 -11.55 3.08
C GLY A 644 15.94 -10.34 2.61
N SER A 645 16.58 -9.18 2.40
CA SER A 645 15.93 -7.97 1.89
C SER A 645 15.38 -8.18 0.49
N LEU A 646 16.12 -8.87 -0.39
CA LEU A 646 15.68 -9.26 -1.72
C LEU A 646 14.38 -10.08 -1.66
N VAL A 647 14.36 -11.14 -0.86
CA VAL A 647 13.16 -11.99 -0.72
C VAL A 647 12.00 -11.22 -0.12
N GLN A 648 12.27 -10.35 0.83
CA GLN A 648 11.24 -9.52 1.46
C GLN A 648 10.58 -8.52 0.49
N THR A 649 11.22 -8.13 -0.61
CA THR A 649 10.60 -7.32 -1.66
C THR A 649 9.33 -7.98 -2.18
N PHE A 650 9.31 -9.30 -2.30
CA PHE A 650 8.17 -10.09 -2.76
C PHE A 650 7.06 -10.29 -1.71
N ALA A 651 7.28 -9.86 -0.47
CA ALA A 651 6.26 -9.84 0.56
C ALA A 651 5.35 -8.58 0.49
N HIS A 652 5.73 -7.57 -0.30
CA HIS A 652 4.89 -6.42 -0.61
C HIS A 652 4.02 -6.73 -1.82
N MET A 653 2.86 -7.35 -1.55
CA MET A 653 2.01 -7.94 -2.58
C MET A 653 1.36 -6.90 -3.51
N ARG A 654 1.24 -5.64 -3.08
CA ARG A 654 0.72 -4.53 -3.91
C ARG A 654 1.65 -4.16 -5.07
N THR A 655 2.97 -4.44 -4.96
CA THR A 655 3.93 -4.19 -6.03
C THR A 655 3.80 -5.28 -7.09
N PRO A 656 3.75 -4.93 -8.39
CA PRO A 656 3.72 -5.92 -9.47
C PRO A 656 4.87 -6.92 -9.37
N VAL A 657 4.56 -8.19 -9.61
CA VAL A 657 5.55 -9.27 -9.41
C VAL A 657 6.77 -9.10 -10.32
N ILE A 658 6.58 -8.67 -11.56
CA ILE A 658 7.69 -8.47 -12.49
C ILE A 658 8.62 -7.33 -12.04
N MET A 659 8.06 -6.25 -11.50
CA MET A 659 8.83 -5.16 -10.92
C MET A 659 9.73 -5.64 -9.77
N SER A 660 9.24 -6.57 -8.96
CA SER A 660 10.03 -7.17 -7.88
C SER A 660 11.21 -8.00 -8.40
N TYR A 661 11.04 -8.72 -9.53
CA TYR A 661 12.14 -9.43 -10.20
C TYR A 661 13.16 -8.45 -10.82
N ILE A 662 12.70 -7.40 -11.51
CA ILE A 662 13.58 -6.37 -12.08
C ILE A 662 14.37 -5.69 -10.96
N ARG A 663 13.73 -5.32 -9.86
CA ARG A 663 14.38 -4.73 -8.67
C ARG A 663 15.50 -5.61 -8.12
N ALA A 664 15.34 -6.94 -8.14
CA ALA A 664 16.38 -7.86 -7.71
C ALA A 664 17.59 -7.86 -8.67
N VAL A 665 17.36 -7.76 -9.98
CA VAL A 665 18.43 -7.65 -11.00
C VAL A 665 19.16 -6.31 -10.87
N ASP A 666 18.44 -5.21 -10.73
CA ASP A 666 19.00 -3.88 -10.53
C ASP A 666 19.81 -3.81 -9.23
N GLY A 667 19.32 -4.42 -8.17
CA GLY A 667 20.01 -4.56 -6.88
C GLY A 667 21.31 -5.33 -7.01
N TYR A 668 21.29 -6.45 -7.76
CA TYR A 668 22.49 -7.23 -8.06
C TYR A 668 23.52 -6.39 -8.81
N ALA A 669 23.12 -5.70 -9.88
CA ALA A 669 24.04 -4.93 -10.73
C ALA A 669 24.71 -3.80 -9.93
N LEU A 670 23.91 -2.97 -9.26
CA LEU A 670 24.42 -1.86 -8.46
C LEU A 670 25.25 -2.35 -7.26
N GLY A 671 24.78 -3.40 -6.59
CA GLY A 671 25.49 -3.99 -5.47
C GLY A 671 26.80 -4.68 -5.85
N ALA A 672 26.91 -5.25 -7.06
CA ALA A 672 28.16 -5.79 -7.59
C ALA A 672 29.20 -4.68 -7.80
N VAL A 673 28.81 -3.55 -8.37
CA VAL A 673 29.69 -2.38 -8.55
C VAL A 673 30.24 -1.91 -7.19
N LEU A 674 29.35 -1.70 -6.21
CA LEU A 674 29.77 -1.26 -4.87
C LEU A 674 30.61 -2.33 -4.14
N GLY A 675 30.31 -3.61 -4.34
CA GLY A 675 31.09 -4.72 -3.79
C GLY A 675 32.51 -4.79 -4.36
N ILE A 676 32.67 -4.56 -5.66
CA ILE A 676 33.98 -4.47 -6.31
C ILE A 676 34.79 -3.30 -5.72
N ILE A 677 34.17 -2.13 -5.60
CA ILE A 677 34.80 -0.94 -4.99
C ILE A 677 35.24 -1.26 -3.55
N ALA A 678 34.39 -1.93 -2.77
CA ALA A 678 34.69 -2.30 -1.38
C ALA A 678 35.90 -3.24 -1.28
N VAL A 679 35.99 -4.25 -2.15
CA VAL A 679 37.15 -5.19 -2.17
C VAL A 679 38.43 -4.46 -2.58
N ILE A 680 38.37 -3.59 -3.60
CA ILE A 680 39.54 -2.79 -4.02
C ILE A 680 39.99 -1.90 -2.85
N ALA A 681 39.09 -1.18 -2.22
CA ALA A 681 39.38 -0.30 -1.09
C ALA A 681 40.05 -1.09 0.05
N VAL A 682 39.45 -2.24 0.46
CA VAL A 682 40.02 -3.07 1.52
C VAL A 682 41.37 -3.66 1.12
N SER A 683 41.55 -4.10 -0.12
CA SER A 683 42.84 -4.66 -0.57
C SER A 683 43.97 -3.64 -0.55
N ILE A 684 43.68 -2.34 -0.76
CA ILE A 684 44.65 -1.24 -0.67
C ILE A 684 44.89 -0.84 0.80
N LEU A 685 43.84 -0.71 1.60
CA LEU A 685 43.92 -0.17 2.97
C LEU A 685 44.43 -1.19 4.00
N LEU A 686 44.11 -2.49 3.84
CA LEU A 686 44.41 -3.52 4.81
C LEU A 686 45.91 -3.61 5.17
N PRO A 687 46.88 -3.55 4.24
CA PRO A 687 48.30 -3.53 4.56
C PRO A 687 48.73 -2.36 5.45
N TYR A 688 48.18 -1.19 5.24
CA TYR A 688 48.47 0.01 6.04
C TYR A 688 47.90 -0.12 7.46
N VAL A 689 46.67 -0.62 7.60
CA VAL A 689 46.05 -0.88 8.91
C VAL A 689 46.85 -1.92 9.69
N GLN A 690 47.29 -3.00 9.04
CA GLN A 690 48.11 -4.03 9.67
C GLN A 690 49.48 -3.49 10.11
N LYS A 691 50.11 -2.64 9.30
CA LYS A 691 51.37 -1.99 9.63
C LYS A 691 51.20 -1.04 10.83
N TRP A 692 50.10 -0.24 10.84
CA TRP A 692 49.78 0.65 11.96
C TRP A 692 49.53 -0.15 13.25
N GLN A 693 48.75 -1.22 13.19
CA GLN A 693 48.44 -2.10 14.34
C GLN A 693 49.68 -2.77 14.92
N ARG A 694 50.62 -3.22 14.09
CA ARG A 694 51.93 -3.76 14.57
C ARG A 694 52.72 -2.70 15.31
N ARG A 695 52.84 -1.50 14.78
CA ARG A 695 53.55 -0.41 15.46
C ARG A 695 52.91 -0.03 16.80
N PHE A 696 51.59 -0.10 16.92
CA PHE A 696 50.91 0.19 18.17
C PHE A 696 51.12 -0.89 19.25
N LEU A 697 51.18 -2.14 18.84
CA LEU A 697 51.46 -3.28 19.75
C LEU A 697 52.94 -3.43 20.12
N GLU A 698 53.87 -2.87 19.34
CA GLU A 698 55.30 -2.80 19.65
C GLU A 698 55.61 -1.69 20.66
N HIS A 699 54.68 -0.77 20.92
CA HIS A 699 54.79 0.31 21.90
C HIS A 699 54.04 0.05 23.23
N GLU A 700 53.27 -1.08 23.32
CA GLU A 700 52.73 -1.62 24.59
C GLU A 700 53.70 -2.73 25.13
#